data_90e6a17104ed917216d88793f56026f9
#
_entry.id   90e6a17104ed917216d88793f56026f9
#
_cell.length_a   1.000
_cell.length_b   1.000
_cell.length_c   1.000
_cell.angle_alpha   90.00
_cell.angle_beta   90.00
_cell.angle_gamma   90.00
#
_symmetry.space_group_name_H-M   'P 1'
#
loop_
_entity.id
_entity.type
_entity.pdbx_description
1 polymer ?
#
loop_
_entity_poly.entity_id
_entity_poly.type
_entity_poly.pdbx_seq_one_letter_code
_entity_poly.pdbx_strand_id
1 'polypeptide(L)'
;VELWVGAINLGILYAFMAMGVFITFRIHDFPDITVDGSFVTGAAVTAVLIVAGVNPFAALTLSFLAGACAGAVTALIHTRFNINGLLAGILVMTGLYSVNLHIMGRSNIPLLNQPGLVASLKELNPGLPYEIWLCIVFCGVILLFWALVSLFFRTDFGIAMRATGNNATMAGASGINVNMVKIIGIALANGFVGISGSLVAQYQGFADIGMGIGSIVFGLAAVIIGESVIRTRSVFGKVFSVIVGSIVFRFMVAFALYVGLNPIDLKLVTALFVLAILIAPKIIAARASGTSGAKKGITKRIPAKKLTALLVGLAAAVFAIAFGYKLFHENALMSSRKVNIGVVQLSDHGLLNITRDSFVEEMKKLGYEDGKNARIDLQNANGDMATVNSILDKFIHDGVDIVVPISTGCTQAAINKIKDRPVVFATVANPFLIGAGKSEIDHLPNVTGVYGATPADKLMDLVTGILPGKIKVGCVWDPSQENTVFNVNRLKDVISRNPNVIFTGATVAGSSEVYQAATSLAGRGINAFVLTTDNIVFSAFESIVAAAEAKKIPIFISDVERLKDGALGACGYDYTLSGIQAARLTDRIIKGEKPAGIPFEQYSKVTIGINTDVARKLGIAIPQSILSQAMLSSAGAKMDAKPKRLALFVFSDTHLLKITSDGVMDELKKSGVLQKYNITVDLKNAQNDYGTAQAIVQD
;
A
#
# COMPACT_ATOMS: atom_id res chain seq x y z
N VAL A 1 -10.05 23.02 3.24
CA VAL A 1 -11.25 22.48 3.90
C VAL A 1 -11.44 21.01 3.53
N GLU A 2 -11.29 20.63 2.28
CA GLU A 2 -11.55 19.27 1.75
C GLU A 2 -10.70 18.18 2.42
N LEU A 3 -9.39 18.38 2.59
CA LEU A 3 -8.49 17.43 3.27
C LEU A 3 -9.00 17.07 4.68
N TRP A 4 -9.42 18.08 5.43
CA TRP A 4 -9.88 17.88 6.81
C TRP A 4 -11.25 17.21 6.87
N VAL A 5 -12.15 17.59 5.96
CA VAL A 5 -13.48 16.98 5.86
C VAL A 5 -13.36 15.53 5.36
N GLY A 6 -12.50 15.26 4.37
CA GLY A 6 -12.21 13.91 3.89
C GLY A 6 -11.60 13.02 5.00
N ALA A 7 -10.72 13.57 5.84
CA ALA A 7 -10.19 12.85 6.99
C ALA A 7 -11.27 12.51 8.03
N ILE A 8 -12.23 13.41 8.27
CA ILE A 8 -13.39 13.16 9.14
C ILE A 8 -14.26 12.06 8.51
N ASN A 9 -14.60 12.16 7.23
CA ASN A 9 -15.41 11.17 6.51
C ASN A 9 -14.81 9.78 6.63
N LEU A 10 -13.53 9.61 6.31
CA LEU A 10 -12.83 8.35 6.49
C LEU A 10 -12.81 7.92 7.96
N GLY A 11 -12.56 8.85 8.89
CA GLY A 11 -12.58 8.58 10.33
C GLY A 11 -13.91 8.00 10.81
N ILE A 12 -15.03 8.50 10.30
CA ILE A 12 -16.38 8.02 10.61
C ILE A 12 -16.61 6.62 10.00
N LEU A 13 -16.20 6.40 8.74
CA LEU A 13 -16.37 5.11 8.08
C LEU A 13 -15.55 4.00 8.76
N TYR A 14 -14.34 4.30 9.18
CA TYR A 14 -13.52 3.39 9.97
C TYR A 14 -13.97 3.24 11.43
N ALA A 15 -14.80 4.15 11.95
CA ALA A 15 -15.34 4.02 13.30
C ALA A 15 -16.23 2.77 13.46
N PHE A 16 -16.90 2.30 12.39
CA PHE A 16 -17.62 1.01 12.42
C PHE A 16 -16.67 -0.16 12.72
N MET A 17 -15.52 -0.19 12.05
CA MET A 17 -14.49 -1.20 12.33
C MET A 17 -13.93 -1.05 13.75
N ALA A 18 -13.66 0.17 14.19
CA ALA A 18 -13.17 0.44 15.54
C ALA A 18 -14.20 0.00 16.62
N MET A 19 -15.51 0.14 16.35
CA MET A 19 -16.56 -0.42 17.23
C MET A 19 -16.54 -1.95 17.26
N GLY A 20 -16.30 -2.60 16.11
CA GLY A 20 -16.09 -4.05 16.06
C GLY A 20 -14.88 -4.48 16.91
N VAL A 21 -13.73 -3.84 16.72
CA VAL A 21 -12.52 -4.09 17.52
C VAL A 21 -12.74 -3.80 19.01
N PHE A 22 -13.51 -2.76 19.35
CA PHE A 22 -13.89 -2.49 20.73
C PHE A 22 -14.68 -3.67 21.36
N ILE A 23 -15.60 -4.27 20.61
CA ILE A 23 -16.39 -5.42 21.07
C ILE A 23 -15.49 -6.63 21.31
N THR A 24 -14.61 -6.98 20.38
CA THR A 24 -13.71 -8.14 20.53
C THR A 24 -12.67 -7.89 21.62
N PHE A 25 -11.92 -6.80 21.51
CA PHE A 25 -10.77 -6.55 22.36
C PHE A 25 -11.14 -6.06 23.77
N ARG A 26 -12.17 -5.19 23.89
CA ARG A 26 -12.48 -4.54 25.18
C ARG A 26 -13.65 -5.15 25.92
N ILE A 27 -14.63 -5.71 25.20
CA ILE A 27 -15.79 -6.37 25.81
C ILE A 27 -15.53 -7.84 26.04
N HIS A 28 -14.95 -8.56 25.06
CA HIS A 28 -14.70 -10.02 25.17
C HIS A 28 -13.29 -10.39 25.62
N ASP A 29 -12.37 -9.42 25.70
CA ASP A 29 -10.94 -9.67 25.96
C ASP A 29 -10.34 -10.73 25.00
N PHE A 30 -10.71 -10.60 23.72
CA PHE A 30 -10.38 -11.55 22.66
C PHE A 30 -9.54 -10.85 21.57
N PRO A 31 -8.26 -11.26 21.37
CA PRO A 31 -7.41 -10.70 20.30
C PRO A 31 -7.85 -11.29 18.95
N ASP A 32 -8.64 -10.54 18.21
CA ASP A 32 -9.23 -10.96 16.94
C ASP A 32 -8.50 -10.34 15.75
N ILE A 33 -7.67 -11.12 15.05
CA ILE A 33 -7.00 -10.70 13.81
C ILE A 33 -7.87 -10.93 12.57
N THR A 34 -9.01 -11.62 12.69
CA THR A 34 -9.95 -11.84 11.58
C THR A 34 -10.44 -10.52 10.97
N VAL A 35 -10.37 -9.43 11.72
CA VAL A 35 -10.76 -8.07 11.34
C VAL A 35 -10.20 -7.68 9.96
N ASP A 36 -8.91 -7.93 9.68
CA ASP A 36 -8.28 -7.61 8.40
C ASP A 36 -8.98 -8.34 7.23
N GLY A 37 -9.29 -9.62 7.41
CA GLY A 37 -10.01 -10.42 6.42
C GLY A 37 -11.48 -10.02 6.28
N SER A 38 -12.20 -9.83 7.40
CA SER A 38 -13.63 -9.47 7.44
C SER A 38 -13.89 -8.09 6.83
N PHE A 39 -12.96 -7.16 6.93
CA PHE A 39 -13.02 -5.86 6.29
C PHE A 39 -13.07 -6.00 4.78
N VAL A 40 -12.15 -6.80 4.22
CA VAL A 40 -12.12 -7.09 2.77
C VAL A 40 -13.36 -7.90 2.35
N THR A 41 -13.82 -8.84 3.17
CA THR A 41 -15.06 -9.61 2.88
C THR A 41 -16.25 -8.69 2.70
N GLY A 42 -16.40 -7.68 3.59
CA GLY A 42 -17.45 -6.68 3.46
C GLY A 42 -17.35 -5.86 2.18
N ALA A 43 -16.15 -5.41 1.84
CA ALA A 43 -15.86 -4.68 0.61
C ALA A 43 -16.14 -5.53 -0.64
N ALA A 44 -15.67 -6.78 -0.66
CA ALA A 44 -15.81 -7.72 -1.76
C ALA A 44 -17.29 -8.04 -2.06
N VAL A 45 -18.05 -8.40 -1.03
CA VAL A 45 -19.48 -8.70 -1.16
C VAL A 45 -20.24 -7.49 -1.70
N THR A 46 -20.00 -6.31 -1.11
CA THR A 46 -20.63 -5.07 -1.57
C THR A 46 -20.29 -4.77 -3.03
N ALA A 47 -19.02 -4.86 -3.40
CA ALA A 47 -18.57 -4.50 -4.75
C ALA A 47 -19.22 -5.41 -5.81
N VAL A 48 -19.23 -6.72 -5.57
CA VAL A 48 -19.86 -7.68 -6.50
C VAL A 48 -21.35 -7.42 -6.62
N LEU A 49 -22.05 -7.19 -5.51
CA LEU A 49 -23.50 -6.96 -5.51
C LEU A 49 -23.88 -5.64 -6.19
N ILE A 50 -23.13 -4.58 -5.98
CA ILE A 50 -23.38 -3.29 -6.64
C ILE A 50 -23.14 -3.39 -8.14
N VAL A 51 -22.07 -4.05 -8.58
CA VAL A 51 -21.81 -4.30 -10.00
C VAL A 51 -22.88 -5.17 -10.64
N ALA A 52 -23.47 -6.12 -9.87
CA ALA A 52 -24.60 -6.92 -10.29
C ALA A 52 -25.96 -6.17 -10.27
N GLY A 53 -25.97 -4.87 -9.91
CA GLY A 53 -27.19 -4.05 -9.89
C GLY A 53 -28.09 -4.27 -8.66
N VAL A 54 -27.59 -4.91 -7.61
CA VAL A 54 -28.33 -5.10 -6.36
C VAL A 54 -28.42 -3.79 -5.58
N ASN A 55 -29.56 -3.58 -4.92
CA ASN A 55 -29.79 -2.39 -4.09
C ASN A 55 -28.65 -2.20 -3.06
N PRO A 56 -28.05 -0.99 -2.96
CA PRO A 56 -26.90 -0.73 -2.08
C PRO A 56 -27.16 -1.00 -0.60
N PHE A 57 -28.39 -0.83 -0.10
CA PHE A 57 -28.75 -1.17 1.28
C PHE A 57 -28.78 -2.68 1.51
N ALA A 58 -29.25 -3.45 0.53
CA ALA A 58 -29.19 -4.91 0.58
C ALA A 58 -27.72 -5.38 0.54
N ALA A 59 -26.90 -4.78 -0.30
CA ALA A 59 -25.46 -5.06 -0.36
C ALA A 59 -24.76 -4.78 0.99
N LEU A 60 -25.09 -3.67 1.67
CA LEU A 60 -24.57 -3.34 3.00
C LEU A 60 -25.01 -4.37 4.06
N THR A 61 -26.27 -4.79 4.03
CA THR A 61 -26.79 -5.82 4.95
C THR A 61 -26.12 -7.16 4.75
N LEU A 62 -25.92 -7.57 3.48
CA LEU A 62 -25.23 -8.82 3.16
C LEU A 62 -23.74 -8.76 3.53
N SER A 63 -23.12 -7.61 3.44
CA SER A 63 -21.74 -7.39 3.89
C SER A 63 -21.61 -7.53 5.41
N PHE A 64 -22.57 -7.02 6.18
CA PHE A 64 -22.65 -7.27 7.62
C PHE A 64 -22.75 -8.75 7.93
N LEU A 65 -23.65 -9.49 7.24
CA LEU A 65 -23.82 -10.92 7.45
C LEU A 65 -22.57 -11.72 7.06
N ALA A 66 -21.92 -11.37 5.96
CA ALA A 66 -20.69 -12.03 5.52
C ALA A 66 -19.55 -11.83 6.53
N GLY A 67 -19.34 -10.59 7.02
CA GLY A 67 -18.40 -10.31 8.08
C GLY A 67 -18.75 -11.05 9.38
N ALA A 68 -20.03 -11.08 9.76
CA ALA A 68 -20.51 -11.82 10.93
C ALA A 68 -20.26 -13.33 10.80
N CYS A 69 -20.46 -13.91 9.62
CA CYS A 69 -20.10 -15.31 9.36
C CYS A 69 -18.60 -15.57 9.55
N ALA A 70 -17.75 -14.69 9.05
CA ALA A 70 -16.30 -14.81 9.24
C ALA A 70 -15.92 -14.81 10.73
N GLY A 71 -16.47 -13.87 11.50
CA GLY A 71 -16.26 -13.81 12.95
C GLY A 71 -16.83 -15.02 13.69
N ALA A 72 -17.99 -15.53 13.26
CA ALA A 72 -18.58 -16.74 13.83
C ALA A 72 -17.68 -17.97 13.62
N VAL A 73 -17.05 -18.11 12.44
CA VAL A 73 -16.09 -19.20 12.15
C VAL A 73 -14.88 -19.11 13.10
N THR A 74 -14.31 -17.92 13.28
CA THR A 74 -13.19 -17.71 14.22
C THR A 74 -13.58 -18.09 15.65
N ALA A 75 -14.75 -17.65 16.09
CA ALA A 75 -15.25 -17.95 17.42
C ALA A 75 -15.56 -19.43 17.61
N LEU A 76 -16.10 -20.13 16.59
CA LEU A 76 -16.31 -21.57 16.60
C LEU A 76 -15.00 -22.34 16.72
N ILE A 77 -13.99 -21.97 15.94
CA ILE A 77 -12.64 -22.58 16.05
C ILE A 77 -12.09 -22.43 17.47
N HIS A 78 -12.21 -21.23 18.04
CA HIS A 78 -11.75 -20.97 19.40
C HIS A 78 -12.52 -21.77 20.45
N THR A 79 -13.86 -21.73 20.40
CA THR A 79 -14.71 -22.29 21.47
C THR A 79 -14.90 -23.78 21.37
N ARG A 80 -14.96 -24.36 20.15
CA ARG A 80 -15.21 -25.79 19.94
C ARG A 80 -13.95 -26.63 20.01
N PHE A 81 -12.82 -26.10 19.51
CA PHE A 81 -11.55 -26.83 19.43
C PHE A 81 -10.53 -26.35 20.46
N ASN A 82 -10.88 -25.40 21.33
CA ASN A 82 -9.99 -24.79 22.34
C ASN A 82 -8.67 -24.25 21.75
N ILE A 83 -8.70 -23.81 20.47
CA ILE A 83 -7.57 -23.18 19.82
C ILE A 83 -7.43 -21.74 20.35
N ASN A 84 -6.19 -21.27 20.55
CA ASN A 84 -5.94 -19.90 20.99
C ASN A 84 -6.62 -18.91 20.03
N GLY A 85 -7.29 -17.88 20.57
CA GLY A 85 -8.06 -16.91 19.79
C GLY A 85 -7.24 -16.19 18.73
N LEU A 86 -5.98 -15.83 19.05
CA LEU A 86 -5.06 -15.21 18.10
C LEU A 86 -4.79 -16.13 16.91
N LEU A 87 -4.49 -17.40 17.17
CA LEU A 87 -4.22 -18.40 16.13
C LEU A 87 -5.46 -18.69 15.28
N ALA A 88 -6.65 -18.79 15.90
CA ALA A 88 -7.91 -18.95 15.21
C ALA A 88 -8.16 -17.77 14.25
N GLY A 89 -7.91 -16.54 14.70
CA GLY A 89 -8.02 -15.33 13.88
C GLY A 89 -7.07 -15.32 12.68
N ILE A 90 -5.81 -15.70 12.88
CA ILE A 90 -4.81 -15.80 11.79
C ILE A 90 -5.25 -16.82 10.75
N LEU A 91 -5.70 -18.01 11.16
CA LEU A 91 -6.14 -19.05 10.24
C LEU A 91 -7.33 -18.60 9.40
N VAL A 92 -8.33 -17.97 10.03
CA VAL A 92 -9.52 -17.47 9.32
C VAL A 92 -9.16 -16.31 8.41
N MET A 93 -8.36 -15.35 8.86
CA MET A 93 -7.87 -14.23 8.03
C MET A 93 -7.18 -14.74 6.77
N THR A 94 -6.28 -15.73 6.91
CA THR A 94 -5.58 -16.33 5.77
C THR A 94 -6.55 -17.06 4.82
N GLY A 95 -7.52 -17.79 5.36
CA GLY A 95 -8.57 -18.43 4.56
C GLY A 95 -9.47 -17.43 3.84
N LEU A 96 -9.82 -16.32 4.51
CA LEU A 96 -10.64 -15.26 3.92
C LEU A 96 -9.97 -14.58 2.73
N TYR A 97 -8.65 -14.50 2.67
CA TYR A 97 -7.95 -14.00 1.49
C TYR A 97 -8.38 -14.75 0.22
N SER A 98 -8.35 -16.09 0.26
CA SER A 98 -8.78 -16.93 -0.87
C SER A 98 -10.28 -16.83 -1.13
N VAL A 99 -11.10 -16.79 -0.08
CA VAL A 99 -12.57 -16.64 -0.20
C VAL A 99 -12.91 -15.30 -0.85
N ASN A 100 -12.31 -14.22 -0.40
CA ASN A 100 -12.54 -12.87 -0.95
C ASN A 100 -12.14 -12.79 -2.43
N LEU A 101 -11.00 -13.40 -2.79
CA LEU A 101 -10.56 -13.45 -4.18
C LEU A 101 -11.54 -14.24 -5.07
N HIS A 102 -12.12 -15.34 -4.55
CA HIS A 102 -13.17 -16.09 -5.25
C HIS A 102 -14.48 -15.30 -5.39
N ILE A 103 -14.89 -14.57 -4.34
CA ILE A 103 -16.07 -13.70 -4.39
C ILE A 103 -15.88 -12.60 -5.44
N MET A 104 -14.74 -11.96 -5.45
CA MET A 104 -14.44 -10.86 -6.37
C MET A 104 -14.17 -11.33 -7.81
N GLY A 105 -13.69 -12.57 -7.99
CA GLY A 105 -13.24 -13.11 -9.28
C GLY A 105 -12.00 -12.42 -9.86
N ARG A 106 -11.55 -11.34 -9.23
CA ARG A 106 -10.36 -10.53 -9.55
C ARG A 106 -9.89 -9.78 -8.30
N SER A 107 -8.66 -9.28 -8.33
CA SER A 107 -8.06 -8.61 -7.16
C SER A 107 -8.66 -7.26 -6.82
N ASN A 108 -9.23 -6.57 -7.81
CA ASN A 108 -9.80 -5.23 -7.65
C ASN A 108 -11.09 -5.10 -8.47
N ILE A 109 -12.14 -4.55 -7.86
CA ILE A 109 -13.41 -4.25 -8.52
C ILE A 109 -13.64 -2.73 -8.49
N PRO A 110 -13.62 -2.04 -9.66
CA PRO A 110 -13.95 -0.63 -9.72
C PRO A 110 -15.45 -0.43 -9.52
N LEU A 111 -15.81 0.53 -8.67
CA LEU A 111 -17.18 0.96 -8.41
C LEU A 111 -17.50 2.32 -9.06
N LEU A 112 -16.58 2.84 -9.88
CA LEU A 112 -16.76 4.09 -10.58
C LEU A 112 -18.00 3.99 -11.49
N ASN A 113 -18.89 5.00 -11.41
CA ASN A 113 -20.15 5.05 -12.15
C ASN A 113 -21.17 3.93 -11.82
N GLN A 114 -20.97 3.19 -10.73
CA GLN A 114 -21.96 2.23 -10.26
C GLN A 114 -22.95 2.89 -9.26
N PRO A 115 -24.21 2.49 -9.24
CA PRO A 115 -25.22 3.07 -8.36
C PRO A 115 -25.06 2.59 -6.91
N GLY A 116 -23.98 3.05 -6.24
CA GLY A 116 -23.72 2.79 -4.81
C GLY A 116 -24.42 3.80 -3.90
N LEU A 117 -24.41 3.55 -2.58
CA LEU A 117 -24.94 4.46 -1.56
C LEU A 117 -24.35 5.87 -1.66
N VAL A 118 -23.01 5.94 -1.81
CA VAL A 118 -22.28 7.21 -1.91
C VAL A 118 -22.64 7.96 -3.19
N ALA A 119 -22.84 7.23 -4.30
CA ALA A 119 -23.29 7.81 -5.56
C ALA A 119 -24.73 8.35 -5.46
N SER A 120 -25.65 7.58 -4.84
CA SER A 120 -27.03 8.02 -4.62
C SER A 120 -27.13 9.27 -3.70
N LEU A 121 -26.25 9.38 -2.72
CA LEU A 121 -26.17 10.56 -1.87
C LEU A 121 -25.74 11.82 -2.63
N LYS A 122 -24.98 11.65 -3.72
CA LYS A 122 -24.60 12.77 -4.59
C LYS A 122 -25.81 13.38 -5.30
N GLU A 123 -26.74 12.55 -5.74
CA GLU A 123 -27.98 13.00 -6.40
C GLU A 123 -28.93 13.73 -5.43
N LEU A 124 -28.87 13.35 -4.14
CA LEU A 124 -29.69 13.94 -3.06
C LEU A 124 -29.06 15.21 -2.44
N ASN A 125 -27.94 15.68 -2.97
CA ASN A 125 -27.22 16.83 -2.41
C ASN A 125 -28.05 18.13 -2.54
N PRO A 126 -28.33 18.85 -1.43
CA PRO A 126 -29.10 20.08 -1.43
C PRO A 126 -28.32 21.32 -1.92
N GLY A 127 -27.19 21.14 -2.62
CA GLY A 127 -26.34 22.24 -3.11
C GLY A 127 -25.15 22.60 -2.21
N LEU A 128 -24.83 21.76 -1.23
CA LEU A 128 -23.63 21.91 -0.39
C LEU A 128 -22.39 21.36 -1.09
N PRO A 129 -21.18 21.79 -0.70
CA PRO A 129 -19.95 21.10 -1.12
C PRO A 129 -20.06 19.59 -0.81
N TYR A 130 -19.76 18.75 -1.78
CA TYR A 130 -20.03 17.30 -1.74
C TYR A 130 -19.48 16.61 -0.50
N GLU A 131 -18.23 16.88 -0.15
CA GLU A 131 -17.58 16.27 1.03
C GLU A 131 -18.27 16.70 2.34
N ILE A 132 -18.77 17.93 2.42
CA ILE A 132 -19.49 18.42 3.61
C ILE A 132 -20.86 17.73 3.72
N TRP A 133 -21.55 17.55 2.58
CA TRP A 133 -22.80 16.82 2.55
C TRP A 133 -22.63 15.37 3.03
N LEU A 134 -21.62 14.66 2.51
CA LEU A 134 -21.31 13.31 2.97
C LEU A 134 -20.97 13.27 4.47
N CYS A 135 -20.23 14.26 4.97
CA CYS A 135 -19.89 14.36 6.39
C CYS A 135 -21.15 14.43 7.26
N ILE A 136 -22.12 15.26 6.89
CA ILE A 136 -23.39 15.41 7.62
C ILE A 136 -24.14 14.07 7.65
N VAL A 137 -24.27 13.41 6.51
CA VAL A 137 -24.96 12.12 6.40
C VAL A 137 -24.24 11.04 7.21
N PHE A 138 -22.93 10.91 7.07
CA PHE A 138 -22.14 9.92 7.82
C PHE A 138 -22.16 10.16 9.32
N CYS A 139 -22.15 11.43 9.77
CA CYS A 139 -22.34 11.78 11.18
C CYS A 139 -23.72 11.33 11.68
N GLY A 140 -24.76 11.54 10.90
CA GLY A 140 -26.12 11.07 11.26
C GLY A 140 -26.18 9.55 11.41
N VAL A 141 -25.60 8.82 10.44
CA VAL A 141 -25.58 7.35 10.44
C VAL A 141 -24.77 6.81 11.62
N ILE A 142 -23.56 7.31 11.87
CA ILE A 142 -22.73 6.81 12.98
C ILE A 142 -23.33 7.12 14.35
N LEU A 143 -24.01 8.25 14.51
CA LEU A 143 -24.71 8.58 15.74
C LEU A 143 -25.91 7.65 15.99
N LEU A 144 -26.64 7.27 14.93
CA LEU A 144 -27.68 6.26 15.02
C LEU A 144 -27.10 4.89 15.46
N PHE A 145 -26.03 4.45 14.83
CA PHE A 145 -25.38 3.18 15.20
C PHE A 145 -24.79 3.23 16.61
N TRP A 146 -24.19 4.34 17.00
CA TRP A 146 -23.76 4.55 18.39
C TRP A 146 -24.89 4.38 19.40
N ALA A 147 -26.06 4.96 19.13
CA ALA A 147 -27.24 4.81 19.98
C ALA A 147 -27.69 3.35 20.03
N LEU A 148 -27.80 2.68 18.86
CA LEU A 148 -28.20 1.27 18.76
C LEU A 148 -27.25 0.33 19.52
N VAL A 149 -25.94 0.44 19.31
CA VAL A 149 -24.91 -0.36 20.00
C VAL A 149 -24.92 -0.08 21.50
N SER A 150 -25.08 1.18 21.88
CA SER A 150 -25.17 1.56 23.31
C SER A 150 -26.41 1.02 24.01
N LEU A 151 -27.56 0.99 23.32
CA LEU A 151 -28.79 0.36 23.80
C LEU A 151 -28.65 -1.16 23.87
N PHE A 152 -28.04 -1.78 22.84
CA PHE A 152 -27.77 -3.22 22.83
C PHE A 152 -26.97 -3.66 24.07
N PHE A 153 -25.94 -2.93 24.48
CA PHE A 153 -25.14 -3.25 25.65
C PHE A 153 -25.90 -3.02 26.99
N ARG A 154 -27.11 -2.45 26.98
CA ARG A 154 -28.00 -2.36 28.14
C ARG A 154 -29.00 -3.52 28.22
N THR A 155 -29.16 -4.30 27.14
CA THR A 155 -30.00 -5.50 27.17
C THR A 155 -29.35 -6.60 28.01
N ASP A 156 -30.15 -7.59 28.43
CA ASP A 156 -29.66 -8.74 29.20
C ASP A 156 -28.53 -9.48 28.48
N PHE A 157 -28.64 -9.63 27.15
CA PHE A 157 -27.59 -10.25 26.34
C PHE A 157 -26.30 -9.40 26.32
N GLY A 158 -26.42 -8.08 26.16
CA GLY A 158 -25.26 -7.18 26.21
C GLY A 158 -24.58 -7.14 27.57
N ILE A 159 -25.36 -7.29 28.66
CA ILE A 159 -24.83 -7.45 30.02
C ILE A 159 -24.11 -8.79 30.17
N ALA A 160 -24.67 -9.88 29.65
CA ALA A 160 -24.06 -11.21 29.64
C ALA A 160 -22.72 -11.20 28.86
N MET A 161 -22.64 -10.50 27.71
CA MET A 161 -21.39 -10.32 26.96
C MET A 161 -20.30 -9.67 27.81
N ARG A 162 -20.64 -8.58 28.49
CA ARG A 162 -19.71 -7.85 29.36
C ARG A 162 -19.27 -8.66 30.56
N ALA A 163 -20.20 -9.43 31.17
CA ALA A 163 -19.89 -10.34 32.26
C ALA A 163 -18.93 -11.46 31.81
N THR A 164 -19.19 -12.06 30.64
CA THR A 164 -18.36 -13.11 30.05
C THR A 164 -16.92 -12.64 29.77
N GLY A 165 -16.74 -11.43 29.23
CA GLY A 165 -15.42 -10.89 28.97
C GLY A 165 -14.66 -10.50 30.23
N ASN A 166 -15.38 -10.06 31.29
CA ASN A 166 -14.74 -9.70 32.55
C ASN A 166 -14.30 -10.95 33.36
N ASN A 167 -15.17 -11.98 33.45
CA ASN A 167 -14.84 -13.25 34.09
C ASN A 167 -15.74 -14.37 33.55
N ALA A 168 -15.20 -15.14 32.59
CA ALA A 168 -15.90 -16.24 31.93
C ALA A 168 -16.34 -17.35 32.90
N THR A 169 -15.52 -17.67 33.92
CA THR A 169 -15.82 -18.70 34.92
C THR A 169 -17.01 -18.30 35.78
N MET A 170 -17.03 -17.06 36.26
CA MET A 170 -18.13 -16.54 37.05
C MET A 170 -19.44 -16.44 36.24
N ALA A 171 -19.35 -15.98 35.00
CA ALA A 171 -20.48 -15.92 34.09
C ALA A 171 -21.09 -17.31 33.85
N GLY A 172 -20.25 -18.32 33.62
CA GLY A 172 -20.67 -19.72 33.48
C GLY A 172 -21.33 -20.28 34.76
N ALA A 173 -20.78 -19.98 35.93
CA ALA A 173 -21.38 -20.36 37.21
C ALA A 173 -22.74 -19.70 37.47
N SER A 174 -23.01 -18.54 36.84
CA SER A 174 -24.29 -17.83 36.88
C SER A 174 -25.28 -18.32 35.80
N GLY A 175 -24.98 -19.42 35.10
CA GLY A 175 -25.86 -20.02 34.08
C GLY A 175 -25.77 -19.43 32.69
N ILE A 176 -24.80 -18.53 32.43
CA ILE A 176 -24.58 -17.94 31.10
C ILE A 176 -23.81 -18.94 30.23
N ASN A 177 -24.33 -19.20 29.02
CA ASN A 177 -23.60 -20.00 28.04
C ASN A 177 -22.48 -19.16 27.42
N VAL A 178 -21.29 -19.24 28.02
CA VAL A 178 -20.09 -18.46 27.68
C VAL A 178 -19.70 -18.65 26.20
N ASN A 179 -19.77 -19.88 25.68
CA ASN A 179 -19.37 -20.19 24.31
C ASN A 179 -20.32 -19.53 23.30
N MET A 180 -21.65 -19.62 23.53
CA MET A 180 -22.63 -19.00 22.66
C MET A 180 -22.51 -17.48 22.65
N VAL A 181 -22.30 -16.88 23.84
CA VAL A 181 -22.11 -15.43 23.99
C VAL A 181 -20.86 -14.96 23.26
N LYS A 182 -19.74 -15.70 23.34
CA LYS A 182 -18.51 -15.40 22.58
C LYS A 182 -18.76 -15.49 21.06
N ILE A 183 -19.41 -16.56 20.57
CA ILE A 183 -19.66 -16.75 19.15
C ILE A 183 -20.49 -15.57 18.59
N ILE A 184 -21.59 -15.22 19.24
CA ILE A 184 -22.46 -14.12 18.80
C ILE A 184 -21.72 -12.78 18.90
N GLY A 185 -20.95 -12.56 19.97
CA GLY A 185 -20.22 -11.31 20.17
C GLY A 185 -19.12 -11.07 19.13
N ILE A 186 -18.33 -12.08 18.81
CA ILE A 186 -17.27 -11.99 17.80
C ILE A 186 -17.89 -11.90 16.39
N ALA A 187 -19.00 -12.62 16.14
CA ALA A 187 -19.76 -12.49 14.90
C ALA A 187 -20.29 -11.06 14.70
N LEU A 188 -20.95 -10.50 15.70
CA LEU A 188 -21.46 -9.13 15.67
C LEU A 188 -20.33 -8.11 15.42
N ALA A 189 -19.19 -8.29 16.07
CA ALA A 189 -18.02 -7.44 15.92
C ALA A 189 -17.50 -7.44 14.47
N ASN A 190 -17.31 -8.63 13.89
CA ASN A 190 -16.87 -8.76 12.52
C ASN A 190 -17.93 -8.32 11.50
N GLY A 191 -19.20 -8.37 11.85
CA GLY A 191 -20.27 -7.75 11.06
C GLY A 191 -20.10 -6.24 10.94
N PHE A 192 -19.78 -5.53 12.04
CA PHE A 192 -19.45 -4.10 11.99
C PHE A 192 -18.20 -3.81 11.15
N VAL A 193 -17.20 -4.69 11.22
CA VAL A 193 -16.01 -4.60 10.38
C VAL A 193 -16.39 -4.73 8.89
N GLY A 194 -17.28 -5.66 8.55
CA GLY A 194 -17.80 -5.82 7.19
C GLY A 194 -18.54 -4.58 6.68
N ILE A 195 -19.37 -3.93 7.54
CA ILE A 195 -19.99 -2.63 7.20
C ILE A 195 -18.94 -1.58 6.89
N SER A 196 -17.89 -1.49 7.70
CA SER A 196 -16.81 -0.53 7.49
C SER A 196 -16.14 -0.75 6.14
N GLY A 197 -15.76 -2.00 5.82
CA GLY A 197 -15.18 -2.35 4.52
C GLY A 197 -16.09 -2.01 3.34
N SER A 198 -17.38 -2.30 3.46
CA SER A 198 -18.41 -1.95 2.48
C SER A 198 -18.48 -0.45 2.21
N LEU A 199 -18.58 0.36 3.27
CA LEU A 199 -18.71 1.82 3.15
C LEU A 199 -17.43 2.47 2.65
N VAL A 200 -16.27 1.98 3.09
CA VAL A 200 -14.96 2.48 2.62
C VAL A 200 -14.76 2.17 1.14
N ALA A 201 -15.09 0.96 0.68
CA ALA A 201 -15.02 0.61 -0.74
C ALA A 201 -15.90 1.51 -1.61
N GLN A 202 -17.13 1.80 -1.17
CA GLN A 202 -18.03 2.70 -1.89
C GLN A 202 -17.55 4.16 -1.87
N TYR A 203 -16.96 4.61 -0.76
CA TYR A 203 -16.41 5.97 -0.66
C TYR A 203 -15.15 6.15 -1.51
N GLN A 204 -14.26 5.14 -1.53
CA GLN A 204 -13.04 5.16 -2.35
C GLN A 204 -13.31 4.88 -3.84
N GLY A 205 -14.46 4.29 -4.17
CA GLY A 205 -14.86 3.97 -5.54
C GLY A 205 -14.25 2.68 -6.09
N PHE A 206 -13.69 1.83 -5.24
CA PHE A 206 -13.19 0.48 -5.60
C PHE A 206 -13.09 -0.42 -4.37
N ALA A 207 -13.14 -1.73 -4.59
CA ALA A 207 -12.79 -2.74 -3.61
C ALA A 207 -11.49 -3.45 -4.06
N ASP A 208 -10.53 -3.59 -3.15
CA ASP A 208 -9.24 -4.22 -3.41
C ASP A 208 -8.94 -5.28 -2.34
N ILE A 209 -8.33 -6.39 -2.76
CA ILE A 209 -8.05 -7.52 -1.86
C ILE A 209 -7.07 -7.16 -0.74
N GLY A 210 -6.18 -6.19 -0.97
CA GLY A 210 -5.19 -5.73 0.00
C GLY A 210 -5.66 -4.64 0.95
N MET A 211 -6.89 -4.09 0.78
CA MET A 211 -7.35 -2.91 1.53
C MET A 211 -7.55 -3.16 3.05
N GLY A 212 -7.60 -4.42 3.47
CA GLY A 212 -7.72 -4.80 4.89
C GLY A 212 -6.39 -4.96 5.62
N ILE A 213 -5.26 -4.98 4.92
CA ILE A 213 -3.96 -5.26 5.54
C ILE A 213 -3.59 -4.17 6.55
N GLY A 214 -3.45 -4.56 7.81
CA GLY A 214 -3.11 -3.66 8.93
C GLY A 214 -4.28 -2.86 9.49
N SER A 215 -5.52 -3.13 9.06
CA SER A 215 -6.70 -2.44 9.56
C SER A 215 -6.95 -2.67 11.06
N ILE A 216 -6.55 -3.84 11.59
CA ILE A 216 -6.61 -4.12 13.02
C ILE A 216 -5.78 -3.14 13.85
N VAL A 217 -4.59 -2.75 13.38
CA VAL A 217 -3.72 -1.78 14.08
C VAL A 217 -4.44 -0.43 14.19
N PHE A 218 -5.11 -0.01 13.11
CA PHE A 218 -5.95 1.17 13.12
C PHE A 218 -7.09 1.05 14.14
N GLY A 219 -7.83 -0.06 14.14
CA GLY A 219 -8.95 -0.28 15.05
C GLY A 219 -8.53 -0.24 16.52
N LEU A 220 -7.42 -0.93 16.86
CA LEU A 220 -6.85 -0.90 18.22
C LEU A 220 -6.39 0.50 18.61
N ALA A 221 -5.70 1.20 17.71
CA ALA A 221 -5.26 2.57 17.95
C ALA A 221 -6.44 3.50 18.21
N ALA A 222 -7.52 3.41 17.41
CA ALA A 222 -8.74 4.19 17.60
C ALA A 222 -9.39 3.94 18.97
N VAL A 223 -9.47 2.68 19.42
CA VAL A 223 -9.99 2.34 20.74
C VAL A 223 -9.14 2.96 21.85
N ILE A 224 -7.82 2.83 21.77
CA ILE A 224 -6.89 3.32 22.81
C ILE A 224 -6.88 4.85 22.85
N ILE A 225 -6.82 5.51 21.70
CA ILE A 225 -6.88 6.97 21.61
C ILE A 225 -8.19 7.48 22.19
N GLY A 226 -9.30 6.86 21.77
CA GLY A 226 -10.62 7.23 22.26
C GLY A 226 -10.75 7.15 23.78
N GLU A 227 -10.35 6.02 24.38
CA GLU A 227 -10.37 5.84 25.84
C GLU A 227 -9.42 6.81 26.58
N SER A 228 -8.34 7.23 25.92
CA SER A 228 -7.39 8.19 26.49
C SER A 228 -7.94 9.62 26.49
N VAL A 229 -8.65 9.99 25.42
CA VAL A 229 -9.25 11.33 25.23
C VAL A 229 -10.52 11.47 26.09
N ILE A 230 -11.43 10.48 26.03
CA ILE A 230 -12.70 10.51 26.75
C ILE A 230 -12.70 9.42 27.84
N ARG A 231 -12.33 9.82 29.04
CA ARG A 231 -12.34 8.94 30.21
C ARG A 231 -13.74 8.84 30.79
N THR A 232 -14.44 7.75 30.50
CA THR A 232 -15.78 7.49 31.01
C THR A 232 -15.91 6.07 31.55
N ARG A 233 -16.79 5.88 32.56
CA ARG A 233 -17.14 4.56 33.09
C ARG A 233 -18.36 3.97 32.40
N SER A 234 -19.17 4.80 31.76
CA SER A 234 -20.40 4.38 31.09
C SER A 234 -20.08 3.72 29.77
N VAL A 235 -20.78 2.63 29.43
CA VAL A 235 -20.61 1.95 28.13
C VAL A 235 -20.97 2.87 26.97
N PHE A 236 -22.00 3.68 27.13
CA PHE A 236 -22.46 4.71 26.21
C PHE A 236 -21.31 5.68 25.83
N GLY A 237 -20.61 6.17 26.85
CA GLY A 237 -19.48 7.05 26.66
C GLY A 237 -18.26 6.31 26.05
N LYS A 238 -18.03 5.02 26.38
CA LYS A 238 -16.94 4.24 25.82
C LYS A 238 -17.13 4.00 24.31
N VAL A 239 -18.32 3.64 23.85
CA VAL A 239 -18.60 3.48 22.42
C VAL A 239 -18.43 4.81 21.69
N PHE A 240 -18.87 5.93 22.28
CA PHE A 240 -18.64 7.27 21.72
C PHE A 240 -17.15 7.62 21.65
N SER A 241 -16.39 7.26 22.69
CA SER A 241 -14.95 7.54 22.71
C SER A 241 -14.21 6.84 21.56
N VAL A 242 -14.62 5.64 21.16
CA VAL A 242 -14.03 4.90 20.04
C VAL A 242 -14.26 5.63 18.70
N ILE A 243 -15.45 6.20 18.50
CA ILE A 243 -15.74 7.02 17.30
C ILE A 243 -14.82 8.23 17.25
N VAL A 244 -14.70 8.94 18.36
CA VAL A 244 -13.81 10.11 18.47
C VAL A 244 -12.35 9.69 18.23
N GLY A 245 -11.93 8.55 18.78
CA GLY A 245 -10.57 8.02 18.59
C GLY A 245 -10.26 7.69 17.12
N SER A 246 -11.23 7.14 16.39
CA SER A 246 -11.10 6.88 14.94
C SER A 246 -10.91 8.17 14.14
N ILE A 247 -11.72 9.19 14.44
CA ILE A 247 -11.61 10.51 13.79
C ILE A 247 -10.27 11.16 14.11
N VAL A 248 -9.85 11.16 15.40
CA VAL A 248 -8.56 11.73 15.83
C VAL A 248 -7.38 11.04 15.14
N PHE A 249 -7.42 9.72 15.01
CA PHE A 249 -6.36 8.99 14.31
C PHE A 249 -6.25 9.41 12.84
N ARG A 250 -7.38 9.50 12.12
CA ARG A 250 -7.39 9.94 10.72
C ARG A 250 -6.96 11.40 10.58
N PHE A 251 -7.36 12.23 11.50
CA PHE A 251 -6.91 13.63 11.57
C PHE A 251 -5.38 13.72 11.73
N MET A 252 -4.80 12.86 12.56
CA MET A 252 -3.35 12.80 12.76
C MET A 252 -2.63 12.40 11.48
N VAL A 253 -3.14 11.38 10.75
CA VAL A 253 -2.57 10.97 9.46
C VAL A 253 -2.65 12.11 8.43
N ALA A 254 -3.80 12.75 8.31
CA ALA A 254 -3.98 13.90 7.42
C ALA A 254 -3.06 15.07 7.80
N PHE A 255 -2.88 15.31 9.09
CA PHE A 255 -1.96 16.33 9.59
C PHE A 255 -0.50 16.02 9.29
N ALA A 256 -0.07 14.77 9.47
CA ALA A 256 1.30 14.35 9.14
C ALA A 256 1.63 14.62 7.66
N LEU A 257 0.69 14.30 6.78
CA LEU A 257 0.82 14.60 5.35
C LEU A 257 0.77 16.11 5.05
N TYR A 258 -0.09 16.86 5.75
CA TYR A 258 -0.18 18.30 5.62
C TYR A 258 1.13 19.02 5.96
N VAL A 259 1.84 18.55 6.98
CA VAL A 259 3.16 19.07 7.38
C VAL A 259 4.27 18.68 6.39
N GLY A 260 3.98 17.78 5.44
CA GLY A 260 4.96 17.35 4.44
C GLY A 260 5.80 16.16 4.87
N LEU A 261 5.36 15.39 5.89
CA LEU A 261 6.01 14.13 6.22
C LEU A 261 5.91 13.16 5.04
N ASN A 262 7.02 12.48 4.77
CA ASN A 262 7.04 11.47 3.73
C ASN A 262 6.05 10.34 4.09
N PRO A 263 5.19 9.89 3.15
CA PRO A 263 4.30 8.75 3.38
C PRO A 263 5.00 7.48 3.87
N ILE A 264 6.28 7.31 3.55
CA ILE A 264 7.14 6.22 4.06
C ILE A 264 7.16 6.21 5.59
N ASP A 265 7.23 7.39 6.21
CA ASP A 265 7.35 7.54 7.65
C ASP A 265 6.01 7.45 8.39
N LEU A 266 4.88 7.47 7.69
CA LEU A 266 3.55 7.46 8.31
C LEU A 266 3.33 6.25 9.21
N LYS A 267 3.77 5.05 8.80
CA LYS A 267 3.63 3.83 9.62
C LYS A 267 4.47 3.92 10.90
N LEU A 268 5.68 4.47 10.81
CA LEU A 268 6.54 4.71 11.97
C LEU A 268 5.94 5.77 12.89
N VAL A 269 5.51 6.90 12.33
CA VAL A 269 4.91 8.01 13.09
C VAL A 269 3.62 7.57 13.79
N THR A 270 2.76 6.83 13.12
CA THR A 270 1.53 6.28 13.73
C THR A 270 1.85 5.29 14.83
N ALA A 271 2.84 4.40 14.65
CA ALA A 271 3.27 3.45 15.67
C ALA A 271 3.85 4.18 16.90
N LEU A 272 4.71 5.17 16.70
CA LEU A 272 5.26 5.99 17.79
C LEU A 272 4.18 6.77 18.53
N PHE A 273 3.20 7.31 17.82
CA PHE A 273 2.09 8.03 18.41
C PHE A 273 1.21 7.11 19.28
N VAL A 274 0.85 5.93 18.78
CA VAL A 274 0.11 4.92 19.55
C VAL A 274 0.92 4.48 20.78
N LEU A 275 2.22 4.24 20.62
CA LEU A 275 3.12 3.89 21.71
C LEU A 275 3.17 5.00 22.77
N ALA A 276 3.28 6.26 22.35
CA ALA A 276 3.27 7.40 23.27
C ALA A 276 1.98 7.48 24.07
N ILE A 277 0.81 7.28 23.45
CA ILE A 277 -0.50 7.27 24.12
C ILE A 277 -0.61 6.09 25.10
N LEU A 278 -0.08 4.90 24.76
CA LEU A 278 -0.08 3.74 25.64
C LEU A 278 0.83 3.91 26.85
N ILE A 279 2.00 4.53 26.67
CA ILE A 279 3.01 4.69 27.72
C ILE A 279 2.65 5.86 28.65
N ALA A 280 2.08 6.95 28.14
CA ALA A 280 1.77 8.14 28.90
C ALA A 280 0.99 7.88 30.21
N PRO A 281 -0.11 7.09 30.22
CA PRO A 281 -0.83 6.78 31.46
C PRO A 281 0.00 5.98 32.46
N LYS A 282 0.86 5.07 31.98
CA LYS A 282 1.73 4.22 32.83
C LYS A 282 2.83 5.03 33.50
N ILE A 283 3.45 5.96 32.78
CA ILE A 283 4.46 6.87 33.33
C ILE A 283 3.81 7.78 34.39
N ILE A 284 2.60 8.27 34.12
CA ILE A 284 1.84 9.09 35.06
C ILE A 284 1.50 8.32 36.34
N ALA A 285 1.03 7.08 36.20
CA ALA A 285 0.69 6.21 37.32
C ALA A 285 1.92 5.82 38.15
N ALA A 286 3.04 5.45 37.49
CA ALA A 286 4.30 5.08 38.17
C ALA A 286 4.88 6.26 38.98
N ARG A 287 4.79 7.48 38.46
CA ARG A 287 5.17 8.69 39.21
C ARG A 287 4.21 9.01 40.36
N ALA A 288 2.94 8.59 40.28
CA ALA A 288 1.97 8.76 41.36
C ALA A 288 2.14 7.72 42.48
N SER A 289 2.60 6.49 42.17
CA SER A 289 2.81 5.40 43.15
C SER A 289 4.19 5.38 43.79
N GLY A 290 5.20 6.01 43.22
CA GLY A 290 6.57 6.09 43.78
C GLY A 290 6.74 7.01 45.00
N THR A 291 5.66 7.57 45.56
CA THR A 291 5.72 8.53 46.68
C THR A 291 5.13 8.03 48.00
N SER A 292 4.98 6.71 48.21
CA SER A 292 4.53 6.18 49.51
C SER A 292 5.66 5.81 50.49
N GLY A 293 6.88 6.29 50.30
CA GLY A 293 8.01 5.89 51.16
C GLY A 293 9.07 6.95 51.47
N ALA A 294 8.90 8.24 51.20
CA ALA A 294 9.91 9.25 51.54
C ALA A 294 9.31 10.59 52.00
N LYS A 295 9.87 11.09 53.08
CA LYS A 295 9.57 12.28 53.86
C LYS A 295 9.06 13.48 53.05
N LYS A 296 8.11 14.21 53.66
CA LYS A 296 7.58 15.55 53.28
C LYS A 296 8.69 16.51 52.82
N GLY A 297 8.89 16.59 51.53
CA GLY A 297 9.66 17.66 50.86
C GLY A 297 8.78 18.29 49.80
N ILE A 298 8.71 19.61 49.81
CA ILE A 298 7.87 20.47 48.96
C ILE A 298 8.18 20.25 47.48
N THR A 299 7.45 19.33 46.83
CA THR A 299 7.39 19.27 45.36
C THR A 299 5.94 19.45 44.94
N LYS A 300 5.63 20.59 44.30
CA LYS A 300 4.32 20.91 43.75
C LYS A 300 3.86 19.79 42.84
N ARG A 301 2.83 19.05 43.26
CA ARG A 301 2.12 18.05 42.44
C ARG A 301 1.57 18.74 41.19
N ILE A 302 2.03 18.37 40.02
CA ILE A 302 1.36 18.72 38.77
C ILE A 302 0.12 17.82 38.67
N PRO A 303 -1.10 18.36 38.73
CA PRO A 303 -2.31 17.55 38.63
C PRO A 303 -2.37 16.87 37.26
N ALA A 304 -2.87 15.62 37.20
CA ALA A 304 -2.94 14.82 35.99
C ALA A 304 -3.63 15.55 34.80
N LYS A 305 -4.56 16.48 35.10
CA LYS A 305 -5.16 17.41 34.13
C LYS A 305 -4.12 18.36 33.50
N LYS A 306 -3.07 18.77 34.22
CA LYS A 306 -2.01 19.64 33.67
C LYS A 306 -1.02 18.88 32.80
N LEU A 307 -0.83 17.57 33.01
CA LEU A 307 0.09 16.77 32.18
C LEU A 307 -0.58 16.28 30.89
N THR A 308 -1.90 15.96 30.90
CA THR A 308 -2.67 15.79 29.66
C THR A 308 -2.74 17.10 28.89
N ALA A 309 -2.93 18.24 29.57
CA ALA A 309 -2.85 19.55 28.94
C ALA A 309 -1.43 19.86 28.43
N LEU A 310 -0.36 19.39 29.10
CA LEU A 310 1.01 19.55 28.66
C LEU A 310 1.33 18.68 27.43
N LEU A 311 0.82 17.43 27.37
CA LEU A 311 1.01 16.54 26.22
C LEU A 311 0.18 16.99 25.01
N VAL A 312 -1.06 17.44 25.25
CA VAL A 312 -1.89 18.11 24.24
C VAL A 312 -1.25 19.46 23.85
N GLY A 313 -0.68 20.19 24.81
CA GLY A 313 0.05 21.43 24.58
C GLY A 313 1.36 21.20 23.84
N LEU A 314 2.08 20.09 24.08
CA LEU A 314 3.30 19.72 23.34
C LEU A 314 2.95 19.30 21.90
N ALA A 315 1.88 18.54 21.72
CA ALA A 315 1.35 18.22 20.39
C ALA A 315 0.88 19.51 19.67
N ALA A 316 0.20 20.41 20.38
CA ALA A 316 -0.20 21.72 19.86
C ALA A 316 0.98 22.65 19.60
N ALA A 317 2.06 22.59 20.40
CA ALA A 317 3.28 23.36 20.19
C ALA A 317 4.09 22.83 18.99
N VAL A 318 4.22 21.52 18.83
CA VAL A 318 4.78 20.90 17.62
C VAL A 318 3.94 21.27 16.39
N PHE A 319 2.61 21.28 16.55
CA PHE A 319 1.67 21.77 15.55
C PHE A 319 1.92 23.25 15.20
N ALA A 320 2.05 24.12 16.20
CA ALA A 320 2.25 25.56 16.01
C ALA A 320 3.62 25.88 15.38
N ILE A 321 4.66 25.13 15.74
CA ILE A 321 6.02 25.28 15.18
C ILE A 321 6.02 24.81 13.71
N ALA A 322 5.41 23.68 13.40
CA ALA A 322 5.31 23.17 12.04
C ALA A 322 4.44 24.08 11.15
N PHE A 323 3.35 24.62 11.71
CA PHE A 323 2.47 25.57 11.04
C PHE A 323 3.17 26.92 10.81
N GLY A 324 3.91 27.41 11.81
CA GLY A 324 4.72 28.63 11.70
C GLY A 324 5.83 28.50 10.66
N TYR A 325 6.50 27.35 10.61
CA TYR A 325 7.52 27.04 9.60
C TYR A 325 6.92 27.01 8.19
N LYS A 326 5.73 26.41 8.02
CA LYS A 326 5.02 26.38 6.73
C LYS A 326 4.60 27.78 6.28
N LEU A 327 4.01 28.60 7.18
CA LEU A 327 3.64 29.99 6.89
C LEU A 327 4.84 30.86 6.52
N PHE A 328 5.99 30.64 7.17
CA PHE A 328 7.22 31.37 6.86
C PHE A 328 7.78 30.99 5.49
N HIS A 329 7.69 29.71 5.11
CA HIS A 329 8.14 29.23 3.80
C HIS A 329 7.18 29.58 2.65
N GLU A 330 5.87 29.57 2.88
CA GLU A 330 4.89 29.94 1.85
C GLU A 330 4.94 31.44 1.50
N ASN A 331 5.18 32.32 2.47
CA ASN A 331 5.31 33.76 2.23
C ASN A 331 6.59 34.15 1.46
N ALA A 332 7.61 33.30 1.44
CA ALA A 332 8.86 33.54 0.69
C ALA A 332 8.73 33.20 -0.82
N LEU A 333 7.64 32.54 -1.25
CA LEU A 333 7.47 31.98 -2.59
C LEU A 333 6.38 32.66 -3.44
N MET A 334 5.74 33.74 -2.97
CA MET A 334 4.77 34.50 -3.75
C MET A 334 5.41 35.47 -4.74
N SER A 335 6.11 34.94 -5.76
CA SER A 335 6.44 35.75 -6.94
C SER A 335 6.51 34.83 -8.17
N SER A 336 5.56 34.98 -9.07
CA SER A 336 5.26 34.24 -10.29
C SER A 336 4.47 32.93 -10.07
N ARG A 337 3.37 32.77 -10.83
CA ARG A 337 2.52 31.58 -10.83
C ARG A 337 3.33 30.36 -11.33
N LYS A 338 3.81 29.55 -10.39
CA LYS A 338 4.50 28.29 -10.67
C LYS A 338 3.46 27.24 -11.00
N VAL A 339 3.76 26.38 -11.96
CA VAL A 339 2.94 25.19 -12.23
C VAL A 339 3.22 24.16 -11.14
N ASN A 340 2.18 23.67 -10.46
CA ASN A 340 2.27 22.67 -9.40
C ASN A 340 1.87 21.30 -9.95
N ILE A 341 2.79 20.32 -9.94
CA ILE A 341 2.58 18.96 -10.44
C ILE A 341 2.72 17.99 -9.28
N GLY A 342 1.69 17.20 -9.01
CA GLY A 342 1.74 16.13 -8.02
C GLY A 342 1.97 14.78 -8.68
N VAL A 343 3.07 14.11 -8.35
CA VAL A 343 3.41 12.77 -8.86
C VAL A 343 3.24 11.76 -7.73
N VAL A 344 2.42 10.74 -7.94
CA VAL A 344 2.22 9.66 -6.96
C VAL A 344 2.54 8.31 -7.57
N GLN A 345 3.47 7.55 -6.94
CA GLN A 345 3.76 6.17 -7.31
C GLN A 345 3.33 5.20 -6.20
N LEU A 346 2.97 3.97 -6.59
CA LEU A 346 2.47 2.97 -5.64
C LEU A 346 3.55 2.46 -4.70
N SER A 347 4.73 2.12 -5.22
CA SER A 347 5.81 1.49 -4.45
C SER A 347 7.19 1.86 -4.99
N ASP A 348 8.22 1.63 -4.18
CA ASP A 348 9.61 1.75 -4.60
C ASP A 348 10.01 0.51 -5.40
N HIS A 349 9.84 0.58 -6.70
CA HIS A 349 10.08 -0.51 -7.64
C HIS A 349 10.81 0.02 -8.87
N GLY A 350 11.77 -0.75 -9.39
CA GLY A 350 12.66 -0.32 -10.46
C GLY A 350 11.95 0.33 -11.66
N LEU A 351 10.88 -0.31 -12.17
CA LEU A 351 10.13 0.22 -13.32
C LEU A 351 9.38 1.52 -13.02
N LEU A 352 8.77 1.62 -11.83
CA LEU A 352 8.05 2.83 -11.41
C LEU A 352 9.03 3.98 -11.17
N ASN A 353 10.21 3.69 -10.59
CA ASN A 353 11.26 4.67 -10.38
C ASN A 353 11.81 5.20 -11.71
N ILE A 354 12.08 4.31 -12.68
CA ILE A 354 12.52 4.70 -14.02
C ILE A 354 11.49 5.63 -14.68
N THR A 355 10.21 5.30 -14.60
CA THR A 355 9.14 6.15 -15.14
C THR A 355 9.10 7.52 -14.45
N ARG A 356 9.16 7.57 -13.10
CA ARG A 356 9.20 8.81 -12.32
C ARG A 356 10.40 9.66 -12.69
N ASP A 357 11.58 9.08 -12.66
CA ASP A 357 12.83 9.81 -12.86
C ASP A 357 12.94 10.34 -14.30
N SER A 358 12.54 9.55 -15.29
CA SER A 358 12.49 9.98 -16.68
C SER A 358 11.40 11.04 -16.94
N PHE A 359 10.28 10.98 -16.23
CA PHE A 359 9.28 12.05 -16.24
C PHE A 359 9.89 13.38 -15.75
N VAL A 360 10.54 13.37 -14.59
CA VAL A 360 11.16 14.57 -14.01
C VAL A 360 12.27 15.11 -14.90
N GLU A 361 13.11 14.23 -15.45
CA GLU A 361 14.20 14.63 -16.35
C GLU A 361 13.67 15.27 -17.63
N GLU A 362 12.62 14.68 -18.23
CA GLU A 362 12.02 15.26 -19.46
C GLU A 362 11.30 16.57 -19.16
N MET A 363 10.58 16.70 -18.03
CA MET A 363 10.01 17.99 -17.60
C MET A 363 11.07 19.07 -17.48
N LYS A 364 12.25 18.74 -16.93
CA LYS A 364 13.38 19.65 -16.87
C LYS A 364 13.89 20.02 -18.28
N LYS A 365 13.98 19.09 -19.21
CA LYS A 365 14.35 19.34 -20.62
C LYS A 365 13.33 20.23 -21.32
N LEU A 366 12.05 20.11 -20.98
CA LEU A 366 10.95 20.95 -21.50
C LEU A 366 10.92 22.35 -20.87
N GLY A 367 11.83 22.62 -19.93
CA GLY A 367 12.00 23.92 -19.29
C GLY A 367 11.29 24.09 -17.95
N TYR A 368 10.71 23.02 -17.38
CA TYR A 368 10.07 23.03 -16.05
C TYR A 368 11.05 22.55 -14.99
N GLU A 369 11.68 23.49 -14.30
CA GLU A 369 12.63 23.19 -13.23
C GLU A 369 11.97 23.32 -11.85
N ASP A 370 12.05 22.24 -11.06
CA ASP A 370 11.54 22.24 -9.69
C ASP A 370 12.21 23.34 -8.84
N GLY A 371 11.39 24.04 -8.06
CA GLY A 371 11.82 25.19 -7.24
C GLY A 371 11.96 26.51 -7.99
N LYS A 372 12.10 26.52 -9.34
CA LYS A 372 12.21 27.75 -10.16
C LYS A 372 10.85 28.18 -10.70
N ASN A 373 10.36 27.55 -11.74
CA ASN A 373 9.12 27.89 -12.46
C ASN A 373 8.05 26.79 -12.35
N ALA A 374 8.41 25.65 -11.81
CA ALA A 374 7.51 24.56 -11.46
C ALA A 374 7.74 24.12 -10.01
N ARG A 375 6.75 23.42 -9.44
CA ARG A 375 6.87 22.63 -8.21
C ARG A 375 6.44 21.21 -8.54
N ILE A 376 7.33 20.23 -8.36
CA ILE A 376 7.06 18.82 -8.62
C ILE A 376 7.08 18.07 -7.28
N ASP A 377 5.89 17.79 -6.74
CA ASP A 377 5.72 17.05 -5.48
C ASP A 377 5.71 15.54 -5.76
N LEU A 378 6.81 14.87 -5.43
CA LEU A 378 7.00 13.43 -5.66
C LEU A 378 6.62 12.65 -4.40
N GLN A 379 5.61 11.80 -4.49
CA GLN A 379 5.11 11.00 -3.37
C GLN A 379 5.09 9.51 -3.70
N ASN A 380 5.46 8.68 -2.70
CA ASN A 380 5.45 7.22 -2.79
C ASN A 380 4.54 6.64 -1.70
N ALA A 381 3.63 5.77 -2.09
CA ALA A 381 2.65 5.17 -1.17
C ALA A 381 3.12 3.86 -0.52
N ASN A 382 4.30 3.34 -0.88
CA ASN A 382 4.90 2.11 -0.34
C ASN A 382 3.98 0.89 -0.35
N GLY A 383 3.21 0.73 -1.42
CA GLY A 383 2.29 -0.38 -1.60
C GLY A 383 0.95 -0.23 -0.87
N ASP A 384 0.71 0.88 -0.15
CA ASP A 384 -0.51 1.07 0.64
C ASP A 384 -1.51 1.98 -0.07
N MET A 385 -2.65 1.43 -0.47
CA MET A 385 -3.71 2.15 -1.17
C MET A 385 -4.40 3.23 -0.30
N ALA A 386 -4.44 3.06 1.02
CA ALA A 386 -4.95 4.10 1.91
C ALA A 386 -4.03 5.33 1.91
N THR A 387 -2.72 5.08 1.81
CA THR A 387 -1.70 6.14 1.66
C THR A 387 -1.82 6.82 0.29
N VAL A 388 -2.10 6.09 -0.81
CA VAL A 388 -2.38 6.71 -2.13
C VAL A 388 -3.53 7.71 -2.01
N ASN A 389 -4.65 7.31 -1.39
CA ASN A 389 -5.80 8.20 -1.22
C ASN A 389 -5.47 9.45 -0.37
N SER A 390 -4.66 9.28 0.66
CA SER A 390 -4.22 10.40 1.51
C SER A 390 -3.29 11.37 0.77
N ILE A 391 -2.42 10.85 -0.11
CA ILE A 391 -1.56 11.67 -0.98
C ILE A 391 -2.42 12.46 -1.97
N LEU A 392 -3.43 11.83 -2.56
CA LEU A 392 -4.36 12.51 -3.48
C LEU A 392 -5.15 13.62 -2.75
N ASP A 393 -5.59 13.39 -1.50
CA ASP A 393 -6.20 14.43 -0.67
C ASP A 393 -5.26 15.62 -0.43
N LYS A 394 -3.99 15.32 -0.15
CA LYS A 394 -2.96 16.35 -0.04
C LYS A 394 -2.81 17.13 -1.33
N PHE A 395 -2.74 16.48 -2.49
CA PHE A 395 -2.62 17.16 -3.78
C PHE A 395 -3.82 18.07 -4.10
N ILE A 396 -5.03 17.61 -3.76
CA ILE A 396 -6.25 18.43 -3.89
C ILE A 396 -6.15 19.66 -2.97
N HIS A 397 -5.73 19.45 -1.72
CA HIS A 397 -5.60 20.52 -0.72
C HIS A 397 -4.51 21.54 -1.11
N ASP A 398 -3.35 21.07 -1.56
CA ASP A 398 -2.21 21.92 -1.95
C ASP A 398 -2.45 22.65 -3.28
N GLY A 399 -3.60 22.42 -3.93
CA GLY A 399 -3.98 23.08 -5.16
C GLY A 399 -3.06 22.73 -6.34
N VAL A 400 -2.65 21.46 -6.45
CA VAL A 400 -1.84 20.98 -7.60
C VAL A 400 -2.61 21.22 -8.89
N ASP A 401 -1.94 21.72 -9.91
CA ASP A 401 -2.57 21.98 -11.22
C ASP A 401 -2.77 20.70 -12.02
N ILE A 402 -1.84 19.74 -11.93
CA ILE A 402 -1.86 18.47 -12.68
C ILE A 402 -1.43 17.33 -11.76
N VAL A 403 -2.14 16.19 -11.81
CA VAL A 403 -1.76 14.98 -11.05
C VAL A 403 -1.26 13.90 -12.00
N VAL A 404 -0.10 13.32 -11.66
CA VAL A 404 0.56 12.26 -12.45
C VAL A 404 0.64 10.98 -11.62
N PRO A 405 -0.38 10.11 -11.68
CA PRO A 405 -0.33 8.81 -11.04
C PRO A 405 0.50 7.81 -11.86
N ILE A 406 1.44 7.14 -11.19
CA ILE A 406 2.30 6.10 -11.77
C ILE A 406 1.88 4.74 -11.19
N SER A 407 1.32 3.89 -11.96
CA SER A 407 0.77 2.55 -11.77
C SER A 407 -0.75 2.49 -11.95
N THR A 408 -1.26 1.28 -12.20
CA THR A 408 -2.70 1.04 -12.37
C THR A 408 -3.51 1.42 -11.12
N GLY A 409 -3.07 1.01 -9.93
CA GLY A 409 -3.77 1.31 -8.67
C GLY A 409 -3.79 2.81 -8.33
N CYS A 410 -2.67 3.53 -8.49
CA CYS A 410 -2.62 4.97 -8.29
C CYS A 410 -3.54 5.70 -9.28
N THR A 411 -3.56 5.25 -10.53
CA THR A 411 -4.42 5.84 -11.57
C THR A 411 -5.89 5.64 -11.24
N GLN A 412 -6.29 4.44 -10.82
CA GLN A 412 -7.66 4.16 -10.43
C GLN A 412 -8.12 5.05 -9.27
N ALA A 413 -7.29 5.19 -8.23
CA ALA A 413 -7.58 6.08 -7.12
C ALA A 413 -7.70 7.55 -7.57
N ALA A 414 -6.78 7.99 -8.44
CA ALA A 414 -6.77 9.35 -8.97
C ALA A 414 -8.01 9.66 -9.81
N ILE A 415 -8.38 8.81 -10.77
CA ILE A 415 -9.56 9.03 -11.62
C ILE A 415 -10.89 8.94 -10.84
N ASN A 416 -10.91 8.19 -9.75
CA ASN A 416 -12.08 8.12 -8.86
C ASN A 416 -12.27 9.43 -8.09
N LYS A 417 -11.19 10.01 -7.59
CA LYS A 417 -11.20 11.11 -6.65
C LYS A 417 -11.10 12.50 -7.31
N ILE A 418 -10.30 12.62 -8.36
CA ILE A 418 -9.98 13.90 -9.01
C ILE A 418 -10.83 14.09 -10.26
N LYS A 419 -11.72 15.08 -10.23
CA LYS A 419 -12.65 15.40 -11.34
C LYS A 419 -12.46 16.81 -11.90
N ASP A 420 -11.82 17.69 -11.15
CA ASP A 420 -11.73 19.14 -11.39
C ASP A 420 -10.44 19.59 -12.05
N ARG A 421 -9.45 18.70 -12.13
CA ARG A 421 -8.12 19.00 -12.69
C ARG A 421 -7.57 17.86 -13.52
N PRO A 422 -6.59 18.12 -14.41
CA PRO A 422 -5.97 17.11 -15.25
C PRO A 422 -5.30 15.97 -14.49
N VAL A 423 -5.50 14.75 -14.99
CA VAL A 423 -4.81 13.53 -14.55
C VAL A 423 -4.08 12.96 -15.76
N VAL A 424 -2.76 12.83 -15.67
CA VAL A 424 -1.90 12.24 -16.72
C VAL A 424 -1.28 10.96 -16.17
N PHE A 425 -1.86 9.82 -16.48
CA PHE A 425 -1.36 8.55 -15.96
C PHE A 425 -0.15 8.03 -16.74
N ALA A 426 0.72 7.27 -16.03
CA ALA A 426 1.83 6.55 -16.59
C ALA A 426 1.93 5.13 -16.01
N THR A 427 2.52 4.21 -16.76
CA THR A 427 2.76 2.81 -16.35
C THR A 427 1.46 2.09 -15.94
N VAL A 428 0.44 2.20 -16.79
CA VAL A 428 -0.86 1.54 -16.65
C VAL A 428 -0.93 0.39 -17.67
N ALA A 429 -1.29 -0.80 -17.21
CA ALA A 429 -1.41 -1.96 -18.11
C ALA A 429 -2.62 -1.86 -19.04
N ASN A 430 -3.77 -1.46 -18.50
CA ASN A 430 -5.00 -1.27 -19.25
C ASN A 430 -5.90 -0.22 -18.56
N PRO A 431 -6.00 1.00 -19.10
CA PRO A 431 -6.80 2.07 -18.51
C PRO A 431 -8.32 1.84 -18.64
N PHE A 432 -8.74 1.01 -19.58
CA PHE A 432 -10.17 0.75 -19.82
C PHE A 432 -10.78 -0.11 -18.71
N LEU A 433 -10.02 -1.07 -18.18
CA LEU A 433 -10.48 -1.93 -17.07
C LEU A 433 -10.72 -1.15 -15.77
N ILE A 434 -9.98 -0.08 -15.54
CA ILE A 434 -10.14 0.76 -14.34
C ILE A 434 -11.14 1.89 -14.52
N GLY A 435 -11.81 1.96 -15.67
CA GLY A 435 -12.86 2.96 -15.93
C GLY A 435 -12.35 4.33 -16.38
N ALA A 436 -11.09 4.44 -16.85
CA ALA A 436 -10.56 5.70 -17.36
C ALA A 436 -11.18 6.12 -18.71
N GLY A 437 -11.70 5.16 -19.47
CA GLY A 437 -12.36 5.39 -20.76
C GLY A 437 -12.89 4.10 -21.37
N LYS A 438 -13.56 4.21 -22.51
CA LYS A 438 -14.01 3.07 -23.34
C LYS A 438 -13.04 2.78 -24.48
N SER A 439 -12.32 3.80 -24.93
CA SER A 439 -11.29 3.73 -25.98
C SER A 439 -10.25 4.82 -25.76
N GLU A 440 -9.23 4.85 -26.61
CA GLU A 440 -8.18 5.89 -26.56
C GLU A 440 -8.71 7.31 -26.74
N ILE A 441 -9.81 7.46 -27.49
CA ILE A 441 -10.45 8.76 -27.80
C ILE A 441 -11.76 9.01 -27.04
N ASP A 442 -12.40 7.95 -26.50
CA ASP A 442 -13.61 8.05 -25.65
C ASP A 442 -13.23 7.75 -24.21
N HIS A 443 -12.82 8.78 -23.49
CA HIS A 443 -12.33 8.67 -22.11
C HIS A 443 -12.81 9.82 -21.23
N LEU A 444 -12.52 9.75 -19.94
CA LEU A 444 -12.88 10.81 -18.99
C LEU A 444 -12.30 12.16 -19.40
N PRO A 445 -13.08 13.26 -19.33
CA PRO A 445 -12.73 14.54 -19.92
C PRO A 445 -11.50 15.22 -19.29
N ASN A 446 -11.12 14.83 -18.09
CA ASN A 446 -9.95 15.35 -17.38
C ASN A 446 -8.77 14.35 -17.34
N VAL A 447 -8.84 13.24 -18.06
CA VAL A 447 -7.86 12.15 -17.96
C VAL A 447 -7.22 11.90 -19.32
N THR A 448 -5.91 11.81 -19.35
CA THR A 448 -5.12 11.24 -20.46
C THR A 448 -3.91 10.50 -19.89
N GLY A 449 -3.09 9.89 -20.73
CA GLY A 449 -1.86 9.26 -20.25
C GLY A 449 -1.33 8.16 -21.16
N VAL A 450 -0.36 7.41 -20.62
CA VAL A 450 0.43 6.41 -21.34
C VAL A 450 0.23 5.03 -20.77
N TYR A 451 -0.06 4.05 -21.60
CA TYR A 451 -0.37 2.70 -21.19
C TYR A 451 0.29 1.63 -22.08
N GLY A 452 0.34 0.39 -21.58
CA GLY A 452 0.74 -0.76 -22.36
C GLY A 452 0.80 -2.03 -21.54
N ALA A 453 0.15 -3.06 -22.06
CA ALA A 453 0.20 -4.40 -21.51
C ALA A 453 1.49 -5.12 -21.94
N THR A 454 1.96 -6.07 -21.13
CA THR A 454 3.07 -6.96 -21.55
C THR A 454 2.90 -7.42 -23.00
N PRO A 455 3.91 -7.30 -23.86
CA PRO A 455 3.86 -7.73 -25.25
C PRO A 455 3.95 -9.27 -25.34
N ALA A 456 2.89 -9.96 -24.87
CA ALA A 456 2.86 -11.40 -24.67
C ALA A 456 3.11 -12.18 -25.97
N ASP A 457 2.59 -11.69 -27.09
CA ASP A 457 2.82 -12.30 -28.41
C ASP A 457 4.34 -12.33 -28.72
N LYS A 458 5.00 -11.18 -28.66
CA LYS A 458 6.46 -11.07 -28.92
C LYS A 458 7.31 -11.81 -27.90
N LEU A 459 6.88 -11.83 -26.63
CA LEU A 459 7.56 -12.61 -25.61
C LEU A 459 7.48 -14.10 -25.90
N MET A 460 6.33 -14.59 -26.34
CA MET A 460 6.17 -15.98 -26.73
C MET A 460 6.86 -16.33 -28.06
N ASP A 461 6.90 -15.41 -29.03
CA ASP A 461 7.71 -15.55 -30.25
C ASP A 461 9.19 -15.73 -29.92
N LEU A 462 9.69 -14.95 -28.95
CA LEU A 462 11.06 -15.09 -28.46
C LEU A 462 11.29 -16.46 -27.82
N VAL A 463 10.39 -16.93 -26.97
CA VAL A 463 10.48 -18.25 -26.31
C VAL A 463 10.49 -19.37 -27.34
N THR A 464 9.52 -19.38 -28.26
CA THR A 464 9.37 -20.44 -29.27
C THR A 464 10.46 -20.37 -30.37
N GLY A 465 11.00 -19.18 -30.63
CA GLY A 465 12.11 -18.99 -31.53
C GLY A 465 13.44 -19.53 -30.97
N ILE A 466 13.61 -19.60 -29.66
CA ILE A 466 14.84 -20.09 -28.99
C ILE A 466 14.69 -21.55 -28.57
N LEU A 467 13.54 -21.98 -28.10
CA LEU A 467 13.30 -23.32 -27.59
C LEU A 467 12.48 -24.13 -28.62
N PRO A 468 13.06 -25.17 -29.22
CA PRO A 468 12.35 -25.97 -30.22
C PRO A 468 11.41 -27.02 -29.57
N GLY A 469 10.38 -27.45 -30.31
CA GLY A 469 9.52 -28.57 -29.95
C GLY A 469 8.40 -28.21 -29.02
N LYS A 470 7.99 -29.19 -28.18
CA LYS A 470 6.93 -28.95 -27.18
C LYS A 470 7.48 -28.27 -25.94
N ILE A 471 6.94 -27.11 -25.58
CA ILE A 471 7.40 -26.29 -24.49
C ILE A 471 6.35 -26.25 -23.38
N LYS A 472 6.73 -26.60 -22.15
CA LYS A 472 5.92 -26.43 -20.97
C LYS A 472 6.40 -25.18 -20.23
N VAL A 473 5.58 -24.12 -20.25
CA VAL A 473 5.89 -22.81 -19.67
C VAL A 473 5.42 -22.76 -18.23
N GLY A 474 6.29 -22.31 -17.34
CA GLY A 474 5.97 -22.00 -15.94
C GLY A 474 5.83 -20.50 -15.71
N CYS A 475 4.75 -20.07 -15.09
CA CYS A 475 4.55 -18.69 -14.68
C CYS A 475 4.23 -18.60 -13.18
N VAL A 476 4.91 -17.70 -12.48
CA VAL A 476 4.59 -17.34 -11.08
C VAL A 476 3.99 -15.94 -11.10
N TRP A 477 2.90 -15.71 -10.37
CA TRP A 477 2.28 -14.39 -10.29
C TRP A 477 1.48 -14.18 -9.02
N ASP A 478 1.31 -12.89 -8.65
CA ASP A 478 0.42 -12.46 -7.58
C ASP A 478 -0.99 -12.17 -8.14
N PRO A 479 -2.02 -12.95 -7.77
CA PRO A 479 -3.38 -12.73 -8.24
C PRO A 479 -4.06 -11.53 -7.57
N SER A 480 -3.44 -10.88 -6.59
CA SER A 480 -3.98 -9.70 -5.93
C SER A 480 -3.80 -8.40 -6.73
N GLN A 481 -3.01 -8.44 -7.82
CA GLN A 481 -2.73 -7.27 -8.65
C GLN A 481 -3.44 -7.39 -10.01
N GLU A 482 -4.34 -6.44 -10.31
CA GLU A 482 -5.15 -6.48 -11.53
C GLU A 482 -4.32 -6.41 -12.82
N ASN A 483 -3.28 -5.56 -12.81
CA ASN A 483 -2.32 -5.49 -13.93
C ASN A 483 -1.63 -6.82 -14.19
N THR A 484 -1.28 -7.55 -13.13
CA THR A 484 -0.64 -8.87 -13.23
C THR A 484 -1.61 -9.91 -13.80
N VAL A 485 -2.82 -9.99 -13.24
CA VAL A 485 -3.88 -10.91 -13.73
C VAL A 485 -4.18 -10.65 -15.21
N PHE A 486 -4.30 -9.38 -15.60
CA PHE A 486 -4.51 -8.99 -16.99
C PHE A 486 -3.39 -9.50 -17.91
N ASN A 487 -2.13 -9.26 -17.53
CA ASN A 487 -0.97 -9.69 -18.32
C ASN A 487 -0.84 -11.21 -18.40
N VAL A 488 -1.09 -11.93 -17.30
CA VAL A 488 -1.07 -13.40 -17.28
C VAL A 488 -2.19 -13.99 -18.13
N ASN A 489 -3.39 -13.40 -18.12
CA ASN A 489 -4.49 -13.84 -18.97
C ASN A 489 -4.15 -13.62 -20.45
N ARG A 490 -3.56 -12.49 -20.83
CA ARG A 490 -3.04 -12.29 -22.19
C ARG A 490 -2.00 -13.34 -22.57
N LEU A 491 -1.07 -13.67 -21.66
CA LEU A 491 -0.09 -14.73 -21.89
C LEU A 491 -0.77 -16.09 -22.12
N LYS A 492 -1.78 -16.43 -21.32
CA LYS A 492 -2.57 -17.67 -21.50
C LYS A 492 -3.30 -17.69 -22.84
N ASP A 493 -3.87 -16.56 -23.25
CA ASP A 493 -4.57 -16.44 -24.55
C ASP A 493 -3.61 -16.65 -25.73
N VAL A 494 -2.41 -16.08 -25.65
CA VAL A 494 -1.36 -16.30 -26.68
C VAL A 494 -0.91 -17.75 -26.70
N ILE A 495 -0.67 -18.35 -25.54
CA ILE A 495 -0.25 -19.76 -25.42
C ILE A 495 -1.34 -20.70 -25.95
N SER A 496 -2.63 -20.41 -25.70
CA SER A 496 -3.75 -21.26 -26.14
C SER A 496 -3.84 -21.39 -27.67
N ARG A 497 -3.28 -20.43 -28.41
CA ARG A 497 -3.23 -20.46 -29.91
C ARG A 497 -2.11 -21.33 -30.45
N ASN A 498 -1.15 -21.75 -29.60
CA ASN A 498 -0.03 -22.58 -30.00
C ASN A 498 -0.10 -23.98 -29.37
N PRO A 499 -0.48 -25.03 -30.14
CA PRO A 499 -0.67 -26.39 -29.60
C PRO A 499 0.62 -27.02 -29.06
N ASN A 500 1.77 -26.45 -29.38
CA ASN A 500 3.08 -26.93 -28.90
C ASN A 500 3.48 -26.30 -27.56
N VAL A 501 2.68 -25.39 -26.99
CA VAL A 501 3.00 -24.73 -25.73
C VAL A 501 1.95 -25.06 -24.68
N ILE A 502 2.39 -25.51 -23.51
CA ILE A 502 1.52 -25.83 -22.37
C ILE A 502 1.80 -24.84 -21.25
N PHE A 503 0.76 -24.17 -20.74
CA PHE A 503 0.85 -23.28 -19.59
C PHE A 503 0.73 -24.05 -18.27
N THR A 504 1.63 -23.77 -17.34
CA THR A 504 1.55 -24.24 -15.95
C THR A 504 1.81 -23.06 -15.03
N GLY A 505 0.91 -22.81 -14.10
CA GLY A 505 1.01 -21.63 -13.23
C GLY A 505 1.10 -21.96 -11.75
N ALA A 506 1.64 -21.02 -10.99
CA ALA A 506 1.60 -20.99 -9.53
C ALA A 506 1.37 -19.54 -9.07
N THR A 507 0.47 -19.37 -8.11
CA THR A 507 0.18 -18.07 -7.50
C THR A 507 0.92 -17.91 -6.19
N VAL A 508 1.23 -16.65 -5.84
CA VAL A 508 1.86 -16.26 -4.59
C VAL A 508 1.11 -15.09 -3.97
N ALA A 509 1.07 -15.02 -2.65
CA ALA A 509 0.49 -13.90 -1.90
C ALA A 509 1.56 -12.92 -1.38
N GLY A 510 2.84 -13.27 -1.48
CA GLY A 510 3.95 -12.44 -1.04
C GLY A 510 5.30 -12.90 -1.58
N SER A 511 6.30 -12.04 -1.46
CA SER A 511 7.66 -12.30 -1.96
C SER A 511 8.33 -13.53 -1.34
N SER A 512 8.01 -13.85 -0.08
CA SER A 512 8.53 -15.02 0.64
C SER A 512 8.11 -16.37 0.04
N GLU A 513 7.00 -16.41 -0.72
CA GLU A 513 6.46 -17.64 -1.32
C GLU A 513 7.03 -17.92 -2.72
N VAL A 514 7.67 -16.90 -3.35
CA VAL A 514 8.12 -16.97 -4.75
C VAL A 514 9.10 -18.12 -4.98
N TYR A 515 10.06 -18.33 -4.06
CA TYR A 515 11.03 -19.43 -4.17
C TYR A 515 10.34 -20.81 -4.18
N GLN A 516 9.40 -21.01 -3.27
CA GLN A 516 8.68 -22.28 -3.16
C GLN A 516 7.79 -22.53 -4.39
N ALA A 517 7.10 -21.50 -4.87
CA ALA A 517 6.26 -21.57 -6.07
C ALA A 517 7.11 -21.91 -7.32
N ALA A 518 8.24 -21.22 -7.50
CA ALA A 518 9.18 -21.48 -8.59
C ALA A 518 9.77 -22.91 -8.53
N THR A 519 10.19 -23.36 -7.34
CA THR A 519 10.70 -24.71 -7.12
C THR A 519 9.64 -25.78 -7.43
N SER A 520 8.38 -25.54 -7.04
CA SER A 520 7.26 -26.42 -7.37
C SER A 520 7.06 -26.55 -8.87
N LEU A 521 7.07 -25.41 -9.60
CA LEU A 521 6.95 -25.41 -11.06
C LEU A 521 8.12 -26.13 -11.75
N ALA A 522 9.35 -25.87 -11.29
CA ALA A 522 10.54 -26.57 -11.77
C ALA A 522 10.45 -28.09 -11.55
N GLY A 523 9.88 -28.51 -10.41
CA GLY A 523 9.61 -29.93 -10.10
C GLY A 523 8.54 -30.56 -10.98
N ARG A 524 7.61 -29.77 -11.54
CA ARG A 524 6.59 -30.24 -12.50
C ARG A 524 7.12 -30.40 -13.93
N GLY A 525 8.42 -30.19 -14.16
CA GLY A 525 9.08 -30.41 -15.43
C GLY A 525 8.73 -29.35 -16.48
N ILE A 526 8.72 -28.09 -16.11
CA ILE A 526 8.65 -26.97 -17.06
C ILE A 526 9.95 -26.87 -17.87
N ASN A 527 9.88 -26.36 -19.10
CA ASN A 527 11.02 -26.13 -19.97
C ASN A 527 11.53 -24.67 -19.90
N ALA A 528 10.69 -23.75 -19.50
CA ALA A 528 11.01 -22.34 -19.34
C ALA A 528 10.14 -21.66 -18.30
N PHE A 529 10.68 -20.74 -17.54
CA PHE A 529 9.89 -19.71 -16.87
C PHE A 529 9.56 -18.60 -17.86
N VAL A 530 8.30 -18.16 -17.88
CA VAL A 530 7.85 -17.00 -18.64
C VAL A 530 7.11 -16.07 -17.69
N LEU A 531 7.69 -14.92 -17.40
CA LEU A 531 7.23 -14.00 -16.38
C LEU A 531 6.71 -12.70 -17.01
N THR A 532 5.51 -12.32 -16.63
CA THR A 532 4.91 -11.03 -17.01
C THR A 532 5.14 -10.00 -15.90
N THR A 533 4.85 -8.74 -16.15
CA THR A 533 5.01 -7.66 -15.17
C THR A 533 4.22 -7.93 -13.90
N ASP A 534 4.94 -8.06 -12.78
CA ASP A 534 4.41 -8.36 -11.44
C ASP A 534 5.32 -7.76 -10.38
N ASN A 535 4.77 -6.91 -9.48
CA ASN A 535 5.58 -6.20 -8.49
C ASN A 535 6.17 -7.14 -7.43
N ILE A 536 5.40 -8.15 -6.99
CA ILE A 536 5.84 -9.12 -5.97
C ILE A 536 6.90 -10.06 -6.53
N VAL A 537 6.63 -10.64 -7.69
CA VAL A 537 7.54 -11.58 -8.35
C VAL A 537 8.83 -10.89 -8.76
N PHE A 538 8.74 -9.67 -9.28
CA PHE A 538 9.93 -8.90 -9.69
C PHE A 538 10.77 -8.42 -8.50
N SER A 539 10.17 -8.16 -7.35
CA SER A 539 10.91 -7.83 -6.12
C SER A 539 11.68 -9.03 -5.55
N ALA A 540 11.24 -10.25 -5.86
CA ALA A 540 11.87 -11.51 -5.43
C ALA A 540 12.44 -12.31 -6.62
N PHE A 541 12.86 -11.64 -7.69
CA PHE A 541 13.30 -12.28 -8.92
C PHE A 541 14.48 -13.23 -8.70
N GLU A 542 15.41 -12.91 -7.82
CA GLU A 542 16.55 -13.75 -7.45
C GLU A 542 16.12 -15.13 -6.94
N SER A 543 14.95 -15.21 -6.30
CA SER A 543 14.37 -16.49 -5.87
C SER A 543 13.97 -17.38 -7.03
N ILE A 544 13.48 -16.80 -8.14
CA ILE A 544 13.18 -17.55 -9.37
C ILE A 544 14.48 -17.98 -10.05
N VAL A 545 15.48 -17.09 -10.10
CA VAL A 545 16.80 -17.40 -10.67
C VAL A 545 17.41 -18.60 -9.94
N ALA A 546 17.40 -18.59 -8.60
CA ALA A 546 17.93 -19.69 -7.80
C ALA A 546 17.20 -21.03 -8.08
N ALA A 547 15.86 -21.01 -8.17
CA ALA A 547 15.08 -22.20 -8.49
C ALA A 547 15.31 -22.70 -9.93
N ALA A 548 15.47 -21.78 -10.88
CA ALA A 548 15.72 -22.07 -12.28
C ALA A 548 17.12 -22.64 -12.51
N GLU A 549 18.14 -22.07 -11.88
CA GLU A 549 19.54 -22.53 -11.97
C GLU A 549 19.69 -23.97 -11.45
N ALA A 550 19.04 -24.33 -10.37
CA ALA A 550 19.06 -25.66 -9.79
C ALA A 550 18.62 -26.77 -10.77
N LYS A 551 17.81 -26.40 -11.78
CA LYS A 551 17.27 -27.30 -12.81
C LYS A 551 17.68 -26.95 -14.24
N LYS A 552 18.55 -25.96 -14.41
CA LYS A 552 19.01 -25.43 -15.70
C LYS A 552 17.85 -24.98 -16.61
N ILE A 553 16.83 -24.35 -16.04
CA ILE A 553 15.65 -23.87 -16.75
C ILE A 553 15.86 -22.41 -17.16
N PRO A 554 15.72 -22.04 -18.45
CA PRO A 554 15.81 -20.65 -18.89
C PRO A 554 14.64 -19.82 -18.38
N ILE A 555 14.92 -18.52 -18.13
CA ILE A 555 13.93 -17.53 -17.73
C ILE A 555 13.74 -16.52 -18.84
N PHE A 556 12.49 -16.33 -19.27
CA PHE A 556 12.07 -15.28 -20.17
C PHE A 556 11.14 -14.32 -19.42
N ILE A 557 11.30 -13.02 -19.64
CA ILE A 557 10.64 -12.01 -18.79
C ILE A 557 10.23 -10.77 -19.59
N SER A 558 9.22 -10.07 -19.12
CA SER A 558 8.76 -8.81 -19.74
C SER A 558 9.56 -7.57 -19.33
N ASP A 559 10.68 -7.73 -18.63
CA ASP A 559 11.56 -6.64 -18.16
C ASP A 559 13.00 -6.86 -18.64
N VAL A 560 13.48 -5.98 -19.52
CA VAL A 560 14.84 -6.09 -20.10
C VAL A 560 15.96 -5.82 -19.08
N GLU A 561 15.69 -5.11 -18.00
CA GLU A 561 16.65 -4.86 -16.94
C GLU A 561 17.04 -6.14 -16.18
N ARG A 562 16.16 -7.14 -16.15
CA ARG A 562 16.38 -8.42 -15.49
C ARG A 562 17.32 -9.38 -16.25
N LEU A 563 17.74 -9.00 -17.44
CA LEU A 563 18.79 -9.75 -18.17
C LEU A 563 20.09 -9.81 -17.37
N LYS A 564 20.50 -8.70 -16.76
CA LYS A 564 21.70 -8.65 -15.92
C LYS A 564 21.58 -9.50 -14.65
N ASP A 565 20.35 -9.75 -14.19
CA ASP A 565 20.06 -10.49 -12.96
C ASP A 565 19.86 -12.00 -13.20
N GLY A 566 19.99 -12.48 -14.45
CA GLY A 566 19.98 -13.92 -14.75
C GLY A 566 18.87 -14.41 -15.69
N ALA A 567 18.04 -13.54 -16.24
CA ALA A 567 17.12 -13.93 -17.32
C ALA A 567 17.90 -14.23 -18.61
N LEU A 568 17.46 -15.25 -19.37
CA LEU A 568 18.02 -15.60 -20.69
C LEU A 568 17.54 -14.62 -21.75
N GLY A 569 16.26 -14.37 -21.78
CA GLY A 569 15.62 -13.50 -22.76
C GLY A 569 14.60 -12.57 -22.13
N ALA A 570 14.49 -11.39 -22.68
CA ALA A 570 13.49 -10.42 -22.25
C ALA A 570 12.80 -9.78 -23.47
N CYS A 571 11.51 -9.51 -23.32
CA CYS A 571 10.74 -8.77 -24.29
C CYS A 571 9.75 -7.85 -23.57
N GLY A 572 10.06 -6.56 -23.50
CA GLY A 572 9.29 -5.61 -22.73
C GLY A 572 9.33 -4.20 -23.30
N TYR A 573 8.57 -3.32 -22.69
CA TYR A 573 8.60 -1.91 -23.01
C TYR A 573 9.77 -1.20 -22.32
N ASP A 574 10.21 -0.12 -22.94
CA ASP A 574 11.13 0.81 -22.30
C ASP A 574 10.33 1.80 -21.45
N TYR A 575 10.35 1.59 -20.13
CA TYR A 575 9.61 2.43 -19.18
C TYR A 575 10.16 3.85 -19.06
N THR A 576 11.38 4.11 -19.53
CA THR A 576 11.91 5.47 -19.71
C THR A 576 11.03 6.26 -20.68
N LEU A 577 10.58 5.62 -21.76
CA LEU A 577 9.68 6.24 -22.72
C LEU A 577 8.29 6.53 -22.13
N SER A 578 7.81 5.70 -21.20
CA SER A 578 6.55 5.98 -20.50
C SER A 578 6.59 7.31 -19.72
N GLY A 579 7.68 7.53 -18.98
CA GLY A 579 7.89 8.81 -18.28
C GLY A 579 8.06 9.99 -19.23
N ILE A 580 8.82 9.83 -20.31
CA ILE A 580 9.02 10.86 -21.33
C ILE A 580 7.69 11.23 -22.03
N GLN A 581 6.90 10.23 -22.45
CA GLN A 581 5.59 10.46 -23.07
C GLN A 581 4.64 11.16 -22.09
N ALA A 582 4.56 10.71 -20.84
CA ALA A 582 3.73 11.36 -19.82
C ALA A 582 4.15 12.82 -19.57
N ALA A 583 5.45 13.12 -19.56
CA ALA A 583 5.96 14.48 -19.42
C ALA A 583 5.52 15.37 -20.61
N ARG A 584 5.57 14.85 -21.84
CA ARG A 584 5.13 15.57 -23.05
C ARG A 584 3.63 15.81 -23.05
N LEU A 585 2.83 14.84 -22.60
CA LEU A 585 1.38 15.04 -22.42
C LEU A 585 1.11 16.12 -21.35
N THR A 586 1.89 16.12 -20.27
CA THR A 586 1.81 17.14 -19.21
C THR A 586 2.15 18.53 -19.78
N ASP A 587 3.19 18.65 -20.59
CA ASP A 587 3.59 19.91 -21.26
C ASP A 587 2.49 20.45 -22.18
N ARG A 588 1.82 19.58 -22.97
CA ARG A 588 0.69 19.96 -23.82
C ARG A 588 -0.45 20.56 -22.99
N ILE A 589 -0.74 19.95 -21.84
CA ILE A 589 -1.79 20.44 -20.93
C ILE A 589 -1.39 21.77 -20.30
N ILE A 590 -0.14 21.95 -19.87
CA ILE A 590 0.36 23.23 -19.34
C ILE A 590 0.26 24.34 -20.40
N LYS A 591 0.46 24.01 -21.66
CA LYS A 591 0.30 24.93 -22.80
C LYS A 591 -1.15 25.19 -23.19
N GLY A 592 -2.13 24.63 -22.48
CA GLY A 592 -3.56 24.94 -22.60
C GLY A 592 -4.39 23.91 -23.39
N GLU A 593 -3.79 22.77 -23.79
CA GLU A 593 -4.56 21.70 -24.42
C GLU A 593 -5.41 20.96 -23.38
N LYS A 594 -6.67 20.69 -23.69
CA LYS A 594 -7.56 20.01 -22.76
C LYS A 594 -7.34 18.50 -22.81
N PRO A 595 -7.25 17.79 -21.66
CA PRO A 595 -7.08 16.33 -21.65
C PRO A 595 -8.12 15.59 -22.49
N ALA A 596 -9.36 16.06 -22.53
CA ALA A 596 -10.43 15.47 -23.34
C ALA A 596 -10.11 15.38 -24.85
N GLY A 597 -9.23 16.22 -25.36
CA GLY A 597 -8.78 16.22 -26.76
C GLY A 597 -7.48 15.44 -26.98
N ILE A 598 -6.88 14.88 -25.93
CA ILE A 598 -5.60 14.19 -26.01
C ILE A 598 -5.87 12.67 -25.85
N PRO A 599 -5.78 11.87 -26.93
CA PRO A 599 -5.96 10.42 -26.84
C PRO A 599 -4.98 9.77 -25.88
N PHE A 600 -5.36 8.62 -25.30
CA PHE A 600 -4.41 7.79 -24.59
C PHE A 600 -3.32 7.29 -25.55
N GLU A 601 -2.07 7.32 -25.11
CA GLU A 601 -0.94 6.86 -25.91
C GLU A 601 -0.50 5.45 -25.46
N GLN A 602 -0.18 4.60 -26.42
CA GLN A 602 0.50 3.34 -26.13
C GLN A 602 2.01 3.55 -26.04
N TYR A 603 2.70 2.66 -25.36
CA TYR A 603 4.17 2.65 -25.34
C TYR A 603 4.71 2.56 -26.76
N SER A 604 5.62 3.45 -27.10
CA SER A 604 6.09 3.61 -28.48
C SER A 604 7.07 2.54 -28.95
N LYS A 605 7.72 1.79 -28.04
CA LYS A 605 8.78 0.87 -28.41
C LYS A 605 8.82 -0.39 -27.53
N VAL A 606 8.85 -1.56 -28.17
CA VAL A 606 9.16 -2.84 -27.54
C VAL A 606 10.64 -3.16 -27.79
N THR A 607 11.34 -3.53 -26.72
CA THR A 607 12.76 -3.94 -26.76
C THR A 607 12.84 -5.44 -26.50
N ILE A 608 13.60 -6.13 -27.35
CA ILE A 608 13.98 -7.53 -27.15
C ILE A 608 15.42 -7.54 -26.66
N GLY A 609 15.72 -8.34 -25.65
CA GLY A 609 17.07 -8.48 -25.12
C GLY A 609 17.42 -9.93 -24.85
N ILE A 610 18.71 -10.26 -25.00
CA ILE A 610 19.27 -11.60 -24.79
C ILE A 610 20.52 -11.50 -23.91
N ASN A 611 20.59 -12.36 -22.89
CA ASN A 611 21.79 -12.56 -22.10
C ASN A 611 22.60 -13.74 -22.69
N THR A 612 23.68 -13.41 -23.40
CA THR A 612 24.52 -14.40 -24.07
C THR A 612 25.33 -15.27 -23.12
N ASP A 613 25.63 -14.79 -21.91
CA ASP A 613 26.34 -15.57 -20.90
C ASP A 613 25.44 -16.63 -20.27
N VAL A 614 24.17 -16.27 -19.97
CA VAL A 614 23.15 -17.23 -19.51
C VAL A 614 22.89 -18.26 -20.61
N ALA A 615 22.79 -17.85 -21.88
CA ALA A 615 22.65 -18.77 -23.02
C ALA A 615 23.77 -19.80 -23.05
N ARG A 616 25.03 -19.33 -22.91
CA ARG A 616 26.22 -20.19 -22.88
C ARG A 616 26.22 -21.13 -21.67
N LYS A 617 25.88 -20.62 -20.48
CA LYS A 617 25.80 -21.41 -19.25
C LYS A 617 24.74 -22.53 -19.32
N LEU A 618 23.63 -22.28 -19.99
CA LEU A 618 22.57 -23.26 -20.20
C LEU A 618 22.80 -24.18 -21.43
N GLY A 619 23.78 -23.89 -22.27
CA GLY A 619 24.01 -24.62 -23.51
C GLY A 619 22.96 -24.39 -24.60
N ILE A 620 22.27 -23.22 -24.55
CA ILE A 620 21.19 -22.87 -25.48
C ILE A 620 21.76 -22.04 -26.64
N ALA A 621 21.59 -22.54 -27.87
CA ALA A 621 21.95 -21.80 -29.07
C ALA A 621 20.88 -20.77 -29.42
N ILE A 622 21.27 -19.51 -29.55
CA ILE A 622 20.35 -18.43 -29.93
C ILE A 622 20.43 -18.24 -31.46
N PRO A 623 19.29 -18.30 -32.18
CA PRO A 623 19.28 -18.07 -33.62
C PRO A 623 19.79 -16.68 -34.00
N GLN A 624 20.55 -16.61 -35.13
CA GLN A 624 21.13 -15.35 -35.62
C GLN A 624 20.06 -14.28 -35.92
N SER A 625 18.90 -14.71 -36.37
CA SER A 625 17.74 -13.81 -36.61
C SER A 625 17.26 -13.07 -35.34
N ILE A 626 17.37 -13.71 -34.18
CA ILE A 626 17.05 -13.10 -32.89
C ILE A 626 18.19 -12.20 -32.41
N LEU A 627 19.45 -12.68 -32.54
CA LEU A 627 20.62 -11.91 -32.13
C LEU A 627 20.75 -10.58 -32.89
N SER A 628 20.35 -10.53 -34.15
CA SER A 628 20.42 -9.32 -34.97
C SER A 628 19.40 -8.24 -34.57
N GLN A 629 18.35 -8.61 -33.87
CA GLN A 629 17.27 -7.70 -33.43
C GLN A 629 17.31 -7.39 -31.92
N ALA A 630 18.06 -8.18 -31.16
CA ALA A 630 18.11 -8.10 -29.72
C ALA A 630 19.21 -7.16 -29.22
N MET A 631 18.91 -6.47 -28.12
CA MET A 631 19.91 -5.85 -27.27
C MET A 631 20.68 -6.99 -26.56
N LEU A 632 22.02 -7.04 -26.78
CA LEU A 632 22.85 -8.08 -26.17
C LEU A 632 23.29 -7.62 -24.78
N SER A 633 22.99 -8.43 -23.76
CA SER A 633 23.56 -8.32 -22.43
C SER A 633 24.59 -9.44 -22.24
N SER A 634 25.82 -9.07 -21.93
CA SER A 634 26.87 -10.00 -21.51
C SER A 634 27.49 -9.48 -20.21
N ALA A 635 27.91 -10.37 -19.34
CA ALA A 635 28.59 -10.00 -18.09
C ALA A 635 29.96 -9.31 -18.35
N GLY A 636 30.41 -9.30 -19.62
CA GLY A 636 31.64 -8.64 -20.07
C GLY A 636 31.42 -7.30 -20.78
N ALA A 637 30.20 -6.88 -21.07
CA ALA A 637 29.95 -5.53 -21.59
C ALA A 637 30.12 -4.54 -20.43
N LYS A 638 31.33 -4.00 -20.27
CA LYS A 638 31.53 -2.79 -19.47
C LYS A 638 30.61 -1.72 -20.05
N MET A 639 29.46 -1.49 -19.43
CA MET A 639 28.92 -0.14 -19.43
C MET A 639 30.06 0.74 -18.88
N ASP A 640 30.34 1.85 -19.53
CA ASP A 640 31.16 2.93 -18.97
C ASP A 640 30.46 3.50 -17.71
N ALA A 641 30.37 2.68 -16.69
CA ALA A 641 30.00 3.08 -15.38
C ALA A 641 31.22 3.82 -14.82
N LYS A 642 31.08 5.12 -14.58
CA LYS A 642 32.02 5.85 -13.73
C LYS A 642 32.34 4.95 -12.53
N PRO A 643 33.62 4.80 -12.17
CA PRO A 643 34.01 3.93 -11.06
C PRO A 643 33.20 4.33 -9.82
N LYS A 644 32.53 3.36 -9.23
CA LYS A 644 31.80 3.58 -7.98
C LYS A 644 32.82 3.80 -6.87
N ARG A 645 32.65 4.84 -6.09
CA ARG A 645 33.51 5.14 -4.96
C ARG A 645 32.83 4.66 -3.69
N LEU A 646 33.52 3.85 -2.90
CA LEU A 646 33.11 3.44 -1.56
C LEU A 646 34.00 4.19 -0.57
N ALA A 647 33.42 5.06 0.25
CA ALA A 647 34.14 5.71 1.31
C ALA A 647 34.09 4.84 2.56
N LEU A 648 35.27 4.42 3.06
CA LEU A 648 35.42 3.80 4.36
C LEU A 648 35.96 4.86 5.33
N PHE A 649 35.11 5.24 6.28
CA PHE A 649 35.43 6.29 7.23
C PHE A 649 35.82 5.70 8.58
N VAL A 650 36.97 6.14 9.13
CA VAL A 650 37.46 5.73 10.45
C VAL A 650 37.68 6.99 11.27
N PHE A 651 37.10 7.05 12.49
CA PHE A 651 37.20 8.23 13.35
C PHE A 651 38.60 8.41 13.95
N SER A 652 39.30 7.32 14.26
CA SER A 652 40.63 7.36 14.90
C SER A 652 41.50 6.13 14.55
N ASP A 653 42.81 6.23 14.81
CA ASP A 653 43.77 5.14 14.64
C ASP A 653 43.88 4.24 15.89
N THR A 654 42.85 4.12 16.68
CA THR A 654 42.87 3.16 17.79
C THR A 654 43.07 1.73 17.25
N HIS A 655 43.80 0.90 17.95
CA HIS A 655 44.16 -0.46 17.54
C HIS A 655 42.93 -1.29 17.12
N LEU A 656 41.80 -1.12 17.81
CA LEU A 656 40.56 -1.81 17.51
C LEU A 656 39.92 -1.33 16.18
N LEU A 657 39.85 -0.03 15.94
CA LEU A 657 39.27 0.52 14.71
C LEU A 657 40.16 0.24 13.49
N LYS A 658 41.48 0.20 13.69
CA LYS A 658 42.42 -0.17 12.64
C LYS A 658 42.28 -1.63 12.24
N ILE A 659 42.20 -2.59 13.19
CA ILE A 659 41.95 -4.00 12.89
C ILE A 659 40.62 -4.18 12.16
N THR A 660 39.59 -3.45 12.58
CA THR A 660 38.27 -3.52 11.94
C THR A 660 38.32 -3.00 10.51
N SER A 661 38.94 -1.86 10.26
CA SER A 661 39.07 -1.30 8.90
C SER A 661 39.92 -2.17 7.97
N ASP A 662 41.02 -2.70 8.49
CA ASP A 662 41.90 -3.62 7.74
C ASP A 662 41.17 -4.94 7.44
N GLY A 663 40.40 -5.48 8.38
CA GLY A 663 39.55 -6.67 8.17
C GLY A 663 38.48 -6.47 7.11
N VAL A 664 37.81 -5.31 7.11
CA VAL A 664 36.84 -4.96 6.07
C VAL A 664 37.51 -4.86 4.70
N MET A 665 38.66 -4.19 4.63
CA MET A 665 39.42 -4.04 3.38
C MET A 665 39.92 -5.37 2.83
N ASP A 666 40.40 -6.25 3.69
CA ASP A 666 40.88 -7.58 3.32
C ASP A 666 39.75 -8.46 2.79
N GLU A 667 38.58 -8.42 3.42
CA GLU A 667 37.41 -9.18 2.98
C GLU A 667 36.85 -8.64 1.65
N LEU A 668 36.79 -7.33 1.46
CA LEU A 668 36.41 -6.71 0.20
C LEU A 668 37.35 -7.08 -0.95
N LYS A 669 38.66 -7.20 -0.68
CA LYS A 669 39.64 -7.66 -1.67
C LYS A 669 39.51 -9.15 -1.94
N LYS A 670 39.37 -10.01 -0.92
CA LYS A 670 39.25 -11.47 -1.06
C LYS A 670 37.94 -11.88 -1.75
N SER A 671 36.83 -11.19 -1.49
CA SER A 671 35.54 -11.47 -2.14
C SER A 671 35.51 -11.14 -3.64
N GLY A 672 36.49 -10.39 -4.16
CA GLY A 672 36.52 -9.93 -5.54
C GLY A 672 35.46 -8.90 -5.92
N VAL A 673 34.68 -8.43 -4.96
CA VAL A 673 33.60 -7.45 -5.14
C VAL A 673 34.12 -6.14 -5.73
N LEU A 674 35.29 -5.67 -5.28
CA LEU A 674 35.88 -4.42 -5.78
C LEU A 674 36.17 -4.46 -7.30
N GLN A 675 36.69 -5.58 -7.79
CA GLN A 675 36.98 -5.77 -9.20
C GLN A 675 35.69 -6.04 -9.99
N LYS A 676 34.78 -6.86 -9.43
CA LYS A 676 33.54 -7.26 -10.08
C LYS A 676 32.65 -6.07 -10.39
N TYR A 677 32.60 -5.06 -9.51
CA TYR A 677 31.70 -3.90 -9.63
C TYR A 677 32.42 -2.59 -9.93
N ASN A 678 33.73 -2.63 -10.28
CA ASN A 678 34.58 -1.46 -10.55
C ASN A 678 34.49 -0.41 -9.40
N ILE A 679 34.72 -0.88 -8.17
CA ILE A 679 34.64 -0.05 -6.97
C ILE A 679 36.04 0.36 -6.54
N THR A 680 36.27 1.67 -6.37
CA THR A 680 37.45 2.22 -5.67
C THR A 680 37.07 2.51 -4.22
N VAL A 681 37.93 2.13 -3.28
CA VAL A 681 37.72 2.40 -1.86
C VAL A 681 38.61 3.55 -1.43
N ASP A 682 38.01 4.62 -0.94
CA ASP A 682 38.69 5.73 -0.31
C ASP A 682 38.64 5.55 1.20
N LEU A 683 39.78 5.25 1.82
CA LEU A 683 39.90 5.18 3.26
C LEU A 683 40.22 6.58 3.80
N LYS A 684 39.36 7.12 4.65
CA LYS A 684 39.49 8.43 5.29
C LYS A 684 39.54 8.28 6.81
N ASN A 685 40.46 8.97 7.46
CA ASN A 685 40.61 8.95 8.91
C ASN A 685 40.51 10.37 9.47
N ALA A 686 39.64 10.56 10.45
CA ALA A 686 39.41 11.86 11.09
C ALA A 686 40.42 12.20 12.20
N GLN A 687 41.34 11.30 12.55
CA GLN A 687 42.41 11.52 13.55
C GLN A 687 41.90 12.03 14.91
N ASN A 688 40.75 11.54 15.36
CA ASN A 688 40.04 11.97 16.57
C ASN A 688 39.48 13.41 16.54
N ASP A 689 39.44 14.05 15.39
CA ASP A 689 38.89 15.40 15.27
C ASP A 689 37.47 15.41 14.68
N TYR A 690 36.51 15.97 15.42
CA TYR A 690 35.12 16.09 15.02
C TYR A 690 34.91 17.01 13.82
N GLY A 691 35.69 18.08 13.69
CA GLY A 691 35.64 19.01 12.56
C GLY A 691 36.08 18.32 11.26
N THR A 692 37.20 17.59 11.34
CA THR A 692 37.69 16.74 10.23
C THR A 692 36.72 15.63 9.87
N ALA A 693 36.08 14.99 10.86
CA ALA A 693 35.05 13.99 10.63
C ALA A 693 33.86 14.56 9.84
N GLN A 694 33.41 15.76 10.23
CA GLN A 694 32.30 16.41 9.57
C GLN A 694 32.63 16.85 8.13
N ALA A 695 33.84 17.31 7.89
CA ALA A 695 34.33 17.65 6.55
C ALA A 695 34.42 16.41 5.63
N ILE A 696 34.94 15.28 6.15
CA ILE A 696 35.04 14.04 5.38
C ILE A 696 33.67 13.49 4.95
N VAL A 697 32.61 13.67 5.77
CA VAL A 697 31.25 13.20 5.46
C VAL A 697 30.55 14.13 4.45
N GLN A 698 30.98 15.39 4.34
CA GLN A 698 30.43 16.34 3.36
C GLN A 698 31.08 16.24 1.98
N ASP A 699 32.32 15.71 1.87
CA ASP A 699 33.02 15.41 0.62
C ASP A 699 32.52 14.11 -0.03
#